data_80a60f4d670da8970e9a3a5a0a6f0c22
#
_entry.id   80a60f4d670da8970e9a3a5a0a6f0c22
#
_cell.length_a   1.000
_cell.length_b   1.000
_cell.length_c   1.000
_cell.angle_alpha   90.00
_cell.angle_beta   90.00
_cell.angle_gamma   90.00
#
_symmetry.space_group_name_H-M   'P 1'
#
loop_
_entity.id
_entity.type
_entity.pdbx_description
1 polymer ?
#
loop_
_entity_poly.entity_id
_entity_poly.type
_entity_poly.pdbx_seq_one_letter_code
_entity_poly.pdbx_strand_id
1 'polypeptide(L)'
;MAEITPMMKQYLEIKEQNKDSILFFRLGDFYEMFNEDAQLASRELDLTLTTRDRGKAAEDQTPMCGIPYHSSDAYIARLIAKGYKVAICEQTEDPALAKGLVKRDIIRVITPGTVIDSACLDDRRGNFLCGIFLDGQNAGAAFCDMTTGHTHVTAFSGDDRAEHLYNELSRFSPAEAVLSAGAYDNGELVEYLRDKLSCAVERGENRFELKACEKAIRAQFGEERFASLPRNNPAASLALGALLSYLHETQKTDLSYIKDLEYYEQGRFMELDLSARRNLELTETIRAKEKRGSLLWVLDKTKTAMGARNLRAWLTRPLRDVAAIERRLGAVEALTKNTVAREELILSLSGISDMERLIGRIAYGTAGGRDFASLRNSIERITEVKAQLTAFTTGRLHELDNELDTLTDVAQSIRDTLIDEPPFSVREGGFIRKGYNAEVDRLHEILSGGKGLLADIETREKEKTGIRTLKIGYNKVFGYYIEVSNSFKDLVPDTYIRKQTLVNGERYITEELKNLEQEILTAGDRDKALEFEIFTALRESVTAESVRIQRAAGLIAELDTLCSLASVAVNNNYCRPSVDDSGVIEIHDGRHPVVERVLKDALFVPNDTYMGEREDRAAIITGPNMAGKSTYMRQVALITLMAQIGSFVPAKSARIGVVDRIFTRIGASDDLAGGQSTFMVEMTEVSEILHQATPRSLLILDEIGRGTSTFDGMSIARAVLEFCADPKRLGAKTLFATHYLSLIHISEPTRL
;
A
#
# COMPACT_ATOMS: atom_id res chain seq x y z
N MET A 1 10.90 -29.28 -38.96
CA MET A 1 10.63 -28.62 -37.68
C MET A 1 11.73 -29.03 -36.73
N ALA A 2 12.48 -28.10 -36.17
CA ALA A 2 13.50 -28.43 -35.17
C ALA A 2 12.81 -29.08 -33.96
N GLU A 3 13.38 -30.15 -33.45
CA GLU A 3 12.86 -30.89 -32.30
C GLU A 3 12.89 -29.99 -31.08
N ILE A 4 11.71 -29.61 -30.55
CA ILE A 4 11.58 -28.75 -29.37
C ILE A 4 12.08 -29.53 -28.16
N THR A 5 13.06 -28.98 -27.43
CA THR A 5 13.58 -29.63 -26.22
C THR A 5 12.48 -29.80 -25.15
N PRO A 6 12.51 -30.85 -24.31
CA PRO A 6 11.52 -31.06 -23.26
C PRO A 6 11.30 -29.86 -22.36
N MET A 7 12.36 -29.13 -22.02
CA MET A 7 12.31 -27.89 -21.23
C MET A 7 11.54 -26.77 -21.95
N MET A 8 11.82 -26.56 -23.24
CA MET A 8 11.12 -25.54 -24.04
C MET A 8 9.64 -25.91 -24.23
N LYS A 9 9.32 -27.20 -24.31
CA LYS A 9 7.93 -27.66 -24.34
C LYS A 9 7.20 -27.28 -23.04
N GLN A 10 7.82 -27.53 -21.88
CA GLN A 10 7.28 -27.14 -20.58
C GLN A 10 7.08 -25.60 -20.48
N TYR A 11 8.08 -24.81 -20.98
CA TYR A 11 7.96 -23.35 -21.03
C TYR A 11 6.75 -22.90 -21.85
N LEU A 12 6.58 -23.45 -23.06
CA LEU A 12 5.48 -23.06 -23.95
C LEU A 12 4.11 -23.48 -23.40
N GLU A 13 3.99 -24.65 -22.76
CA GLU A 13 2.76 -25.10 -22.10
C GLU A 13 2.35 -24.16 -20.95
N ILE A 14 3.31 -23.72 -20.13
CA ILE A 14 3.06 -22.78 -19.03
C ILE A 14 2.73 -21.38 -19.57
N LYS A 15 3.44 -20.93 -20.62
CA LYS A 15 3.19 -19.62 -21.27
C LYS A 15 1.82 -19.57 -21.92
N GLU A 16 1.36 -20.64 -22.55
CA GLU A 16 0.03 -20.72 -23.19
C GLU A 16 -1.11 -20.47 -22.18
N GLN A 17 -0.92 -20.88 -20.92
CA GLN A 17 -1.88 -20.62 -19.84
C GLN A 17 -1.78 -19.20 -19.27
N ASN A 18 -0.70 -18.44 -19.55
CA ASN A 18 -0.43 -17.13 -18.99
C ASN A 18 0.08 -16.17 -20.09
N LYS A 19 -0.67 -16.06 -21.18
CA LYS A 19 -0.29 -15.25 -22.35
C LYS A 19 -0.05 -13.79 -22.02
N ASP A 20 -0.84 -13.23 -21.11
CA ASP A 20 -0.84 -11.81 -20.77
C ASP A 20 0.25 -11.40 -19.77
N SER A 21 1.07 -12.36 -19.31
CA SER A 21 2.11 -12.12 -18.32
C SER A 21 3.48 -12.42 -18.87
N ILE A 22 4.47 -11.64 -18.54
CA ILE A 22 5.90 -11.95 -18.81
C ILE A 22 6.30 -13.12 -17.92
N LEU A 23 6.71 -14.24 -18.51
CA LEU A 23 7.04 -15.45 -17.77
C LEU A 23 8.48 -15.46 -17.30
N PHE A 24 8.70 -15.34 -15.99
CA PHE A 24 9.99 -15.51 -15.33
C PHE A 24 10.20 -16.99 -15.01
N PHE A 25 10.86 -17.72 -15.89
CA PHE A 25 11.01 -19.16 -15.81
C PHE A 25 12.32 -19.56 -15.13
N ARG A 26 12.25 -20.24 -13.97
CA ARG A 26 13.40 -20.61 -13.16
C ARG A 26 14.28 -21.65 -13.85
N LEU A 27 15.54 -21.32 -14.10
CA LEU A 27 16.58 -22.23 -14.60
C LEU A 27 17.87 -22.02 -13.80
N GLY A 28 18.14 -22.94 -12.87
CA GLY A 28 19.28 -22.81 -11.95
C GLY A 28 19.17 -21.53 -11.11
N ASP A 29 20.18 -20.66 -11.21
CA ASP A 29 20.26 -19.40 -10.46
C ASP A 29 19.65 -18.20 -11.19
N PHE A 30 18.95 -18.44 -12.33
CA PHE A 30 18.37 -17.39 -13.14
C PHE A 30 16.88 -17.58 -13.35
N TYR A 31 16.16 -16.46 -13.52
CA TYR A 31 14.92 -16.43 -14.25
C TYR A 31 15.22 -16.12 -15.71
N GLU A 32 14.88 -17.04 -16.59
CA GLU A 32 15.06 -16.88 -18.03
C GLU A 32 13.71 -16.61 -18.72
N MET A 33 13.73 -15.73 -19.68
CA MET A 33 12.62 -15.36 -20.53
C MET A 33 12.95 -15.73 -21.97
N PHE A 34 11.97 -16.17 -22.75
CA PHE A 34 12.16 -16.60 -24.13
C PHE A 34 11.18 -15.92 -25.07
N ASN A 35 11.50 -15.97 -26.37
CA ASN A 35 10.66 -15.45 -27.47
C ASN A 35 10.23 -13.98 -27.26
N GLU A 36 8.92 -13.68 -27.35
CA GLU A 36 8.35 -12.35 -27.19
C GLU A 36 8.62 -11.76 -25.81
N ASP A 37 8.55 -12.59 -24.75
CA ASP A 37 8.86 -12.15 -23.40
C ASP A 37 10.30 -11.69 -23.25
N ALA A 38 11.25 -12.36 -23.92
CA ALA A 38 12.65 -11.96 -23.89
C ALA A 38 12.89 -10.64 -24.64
N GLN A 39 12.23 -10.44 -25.79
CA GLN A 39 12.35 -9.20 -26.54
C GLN A 39 11.76 -8.02 -25.77
N LEU A 40 10.59 -8.23 -25.16
CA LEU A 40 9.92 -7.24 -24.35
C LEU A 40 10.74 -6.89 -23.11
N ALA A 41 11.15 -7.89 -22.33
CA ALA A 41 11.93 -7.68 -21.11
C ALA A 41 13.30 -7.07 -21.40
N SER A 42 13.99 -7.48 -22.49
CA SER A 42 15.24 -6.87 -22.92
C SER A 42 15.10 -5.37 -23.15
N ARG A 43 14.04 -4.95 -23.84
CA ARG A 43 13.75 -3.54 -24.12
C ARG A 43 13.39 -2.74 -22.88
N GLU A 44 12.49 -3.29 -22.05
CA GLU A 44 11.93 -2.57 -20.89
C GLU A 44 12.89 -2.51 -19.69
N LEU A 45 13.81 -3.47 -19.59
CA LEU A 45 14.73 -3.62 -18.47
C LEU A 45 16.21 -3.32 -18.83
N ASP A 46 16.49 -2.99 -20.11
CA ASP A 46 17.86 -2.81 -20.65
C ASP A 46 18.74 -4.06 -20.47
N LEU A 47 18.17 -5.25 -20.69
CA LEU A 47 18.86 -6.52 -20.60
C LEU A 47 19.46 -6.90 -21.95
N THR A 48 20.63 -7.58 -21.92
CA THR A 48 21.23 -8.12 -23.13
C THR A 48 20.38 -9.24 -23.69
N LEU A 49 19.87 -9.06 -24.91
CA LEU A 49 19.19 -10.11 -25.64
C LEU A 49 20.22 -11.09 -26.22
N THR A 50 20.08 -12.36 -25.89
CA THR A 50 20.96 -13.44 -26.37
C THR A 50 20.13 -14.51 -27.07
N THR A 51 20.76 -15.60 -27.47
CA THR A 51 20.06 -16.75 -28.04
C THR A 51 20.61 -18.03 -27.44
N ARG A 52 19.74 -19.00 -27.20
CA ARG A 52 20.12 -20.31 -26.69
C ARG A 52 20.77 -21.20 -27.74
N ASP A 53 20.43 -21.00 -29.01
CA ASP A 53 20.77 -21.88 -30.14
C ASP A 53 21.83 -21.21 -31.05
N ARG A 54 22.95 -20.78 -30.50
CA ARG A 54 24.01 -20.02 -31.20
C ARG A 54 24.59 -20.71 -32.47
N GLY A 55 24.29 -21.99 -32.70
CA GLY A 55 24.74 -22.74 -33.87
C GLY A 55 23.71 -22.90 -34.99
N LYS A 56 22.48 -22.39 -34.79
CA LYS A 56 21.41 -22.46 -35.81
C LYS A 56 21.37 -21.21 -36.70
N ALA A 57 20.66 -21.29 -37.82
CA ALA A 57 20.39 -20.12 -38.66
C ALA A 57 19.66 -19.05 -37.85
N ALA A 58 19.86 -17.79 -38.16
CA ALA A 58 19.29 -16.65 -37.38
C ALA A 58 17.76 -16.72 -37.23
N GLU A 59 17.06 -17.28 -38.21
CA GLU A 59 15.61 -17.47 -38.24
C GLU A 59 15.11 -18.59 -37.31
N ASP A 60 16.00 -19.55 -36.96
CA ASP A 60 15.70 -20.69 -36.08
C ASP A 60 16.20 -20.50 -34.65
N GLN A 61 16.77 -19.34 -34.34
CA GLN A 61 17.30 -19.02 -33.01
C GLN A 61 16.19 -18.56 -32.07
N THR A 62 16.17 -19.10 -30.86
CA THR A 62 15.22 -18.69 -29.81
C THR A 62 15.81 -17.49 -29.05
N PRO A 63 15.22 -16.27 -29.18
CA PRO A 63 15.63 -15.14 -28.35
C PRO A 63 15.47 -15.45 -26.87
N MET A 64 16.46 -15.07 -26.05
CA MET A 64 16.41 -15.21 -24.59
C MET A 64 17.12 -14.06 -23.88
N CYS A 65 16.63 -13.72 -22.71
CA CYS A 65 17.34 -12.92 -21.73
C CYS A 65 17.11 -13.51 -20.34
N GLY A 66 17.91 -13.14 -19.36
CA GLY A 66 17.78 -13.67 -18.00
C GLY A 66 18.30 -12.72 -16.96
N ILE A 67 17.79 -12.87 -15.74
CA ILE A 67 18.18 -12.13 -14.55
C ILE A 67 18.48 -13.10 -13.41
N PRO A 68 19.42 -12.79 -12.50
CA PRO A 68 19.63 -13.60 -11.30
C PRO A 68 18.36 -13.59 -10.43
N TYR A 69 17.93 -14.78 -9.98
CA TYR A 69 16.67 -14.90 -9.23
C TYR A 69 16.67 -14.11 -7.92
N HIS A 70 17.82 -14.01 -7.25
CA HIS A 70 17.97 -13.31 -5.97
C HIS A 70 17.91 -11.78 -6.09
N SER A 71 17.97 -11.23 -7.30
CA SER A 71 17.86 -9.78 -7.59
C SER A 71 16.64 -9.45 -8.45
N SER A 72 15.70 -10.38 -8.61
CA SER A 72 14.51 -10.23 -9.47
C SER A 72 13.59 -9.09 -9.07
N ASP A 73 13.49 -8.77 -7.79
CA ASP A 73 12.52 -7.79 -7.25
C ASP A 73 12.65 -6.41 -7.90
N ALA A 74 13.87 -5.93 -8.09
CA ALA A 74 14.12 -4.63 -8.74
C ALA A 74 13.67 -4.61 -10.22
N TYR A 75 13.81 -5.73 -10.91
CA TYR A 75 13.35 -5.87 -12.30
C TYR A 75 11.84 -6.01 -12.40
N ILE A 76 11.25 -6.79 -11.49
CA ILE A 76 9.79 -6.93 -11.36
C ILE A 76 9.17 -5.56 -11.10
N ALA A 77 9.71 -4.78 -10.15
CA ALA A 77 9.25 -3.43 -9.85
C ALA A 77 9.19 -2.53 -11.09
N ARG A 78 10.21 -2.55 -11.93
CA ARG A 78 10.27 -1.77 -13.18
C ARG A 78 9.20 -2.19 -14.19
N LEU A 79 8.92 -3.48 -14.32
CA LEU A 79 7.87 -3.99 -15.22
C LEU A 79 6.47 -3.63 -14.70
N ILE A 80 6.23 -3.85 -13.42
CA ILE A 80 4.96 -3.53 -12.77
C ILE A 80 4.65 -2.03 -12.85
N ALA A 81 5.64 -1.16 -12.60
CA ALA A 81 5.47 0.29 -12.74
C ALA A 81 5.08 0.74 -14.15
N LYS A 82 5.36 -0.08 -15.17
CA LYS A 82 4.96 0.12 -16.56
C LYS A 82 3.64 -0.59 -16.92
N GLY A 83 2.96 -1.21 -15.94
CA GLY A 83 1.66 -1.87 -16.10
C GLY A 83 1.73 -3.32 -16.61
N TYR A 84 2.93 -3.92 -16.71
CA TYR A 84 3.07 -5.33 -17.11
C TYR A 84 2.76 -6.29 -15.95
N LYS A 85 2.28 -7.48 -16.27
CA LYS A 85 2.12 -8.60 -15.35
C LYS A 85 3.33 -9.52 -15.45
N VAL A 86 3.77 -10.08 -14.32
CA VAL A 86 4.92 -11.00 -14.25
C VAL A 86 4.49 -12.31 -13.59
N ALA A 87 4.58 -13.41 -14.32
CA ALA A 87 4.31 -14.75 -13.81
C ALA A 87 5.61 -15.40 -13.34
N ILE A 88 5.68 -15.73 -12.05
CA ILE A 88 6.84 -16.37 -11.43
C ILE A 88 6.67 -17.88 -11.49
N CYS A 89 7.55 -18.52 -12.25
CA CYS A 89 7.57 -19.97 -12.43
C CYS A 89 8.78 -20.56 -11.70
N GLU A 90 8.52 -21.35 -10.66
CA GLU A 90 9.53 -21.98 -9.80
C GLU A 90 9.57 -23.49 -9.98
N GLN A 91 10.69 -24.08 -9.54
CA GLN A 91 10.85 -25.54 -9.46
C GLN A 91 10.05 -26.07 -8.27
N THR A 92 9.12 -26.99 -8.53
CA THR A 92 8.22 -27.54 -7.50
C THR A 92 8.70 -28.87 -6.93
N GLU A 93 9.85 -29.38 -7.41
CA GLU A 93 10.53 -30.58 -6.89
C GLU A 93 12.04 -30.33 -6.76
N ASP A 94 12.67 -31.07 -5.84
CA ASP A 94 14.10 -30.99 -5.64
C ASP A 94 14.86 -31.50 -6.89
N PRO A 95 15.71 -30.67 -7.52
CA PRO A 95 16.51 -31.08 -8.67
C PRO A 95 17.38 -32.32 -8.43
N ALA A 96 17.83 -32.54 -7.17
CA ALA A 96 18.64 -33.69 -6.79
C ALA A 96 17.86 -35.00 -6.76
N LEU A 97 16.53 -34.93 -6.59
CA LEU A 97 15.62 -36.09 -6.51
C LEU A 97 14.85 -36.36 -7.82
N ALA A 98 14.88 -35.39 -8.75
CA ALA A 98 14.14 -35.48 -10.01
C ALA A 98 14.66 -36.56 -10.93
N LYS A 99 13.79 -37.51 -11.36
CA LYS A 99 14.09 -38.54 -12.35
C LYS A 99 13.79 -38.03 -13.76
N GLY A 100 14.51 -36.96 -14.20
CA GLY A 100 14.31 -36.40 -15.53
C GLY A 100 14.23 -34.89 -15.52
N LEU A 101 13.28 -34.29 -16.26
CA LEU A 101 13.07 -32.83 -16.27
C LEU A 101 12.39 -32.39 -14.97
N VAL A 102 13.03 -31.48 -14.24
CA VAL A 102 12.48 -30.89 -13.01
C VAL A 102 11.12 -30.25 -13.30
N LYS A 103 10.11 -30.61 -12.52
CA LYS A 103 8.76 -30.02 -12.64
C LYS A 103 8.78 -28.54 -12.22
N ARG A 104 8.09 -27.72 -12.97
CA ARG A 104 7.92 -26.29 -12.71
C ARG A 104 6.46 -25.91 -12.78
N ASP A 105 6.06 -24.97 -11.97
CA ASP A 105 4.72 -24.42 -12.00
C ASP A 105 4.75 -22.93 -11.63
N ILE A 106 3.70 -22.20 -12.01
CA ILE A 106 3.54 -20.83 -11.58
C ILE A 106 3.10 -20.83 -10.12
N ILE A 107 3.94 -20.21 -9.29
CA ILE A 107 3.64 -20.04 -7.88
C ILE A 107 2.91 -18.73 -7.60
N ARG A 108 3.03 -17.75 -8.50
CA ARG A 108 2.45 -16.42 -8.34
C ARG A 108 2.44 -15.64 -9.65
N VAL A 109 1.38 -14.84 -9.87
CA VAL A 109 1.36 -13.78 -10.89
C VAL A 109 1.33 -12.43 -10.17
N ILE A 110 2.36 -11.63 -10.39
CA ILE A 110 2.49 -10.28 -9.82
C ILE A 110 1.90 -9.30 -10.82
N THR A 111 0.97 -8.48 -10.34
CA THR A 111 0.26 -7.46 -11.13
C THR A 111 0.34 -6.10 -10.42
N PRO A 112 0.02 -4.97 -11.07
CA PRO A 112 0.06 -3.67 -10.41
C PRO A 112 -0.73 -3.58 -9.09
N GLY A 113 -1.88 -4.26 -9.00
CA GLY A 113 -2.74 -4.29 -7.80
C GLY A 113 -2.34 -5.33 -6.76
N THR A 114 -1.47 -6.29 -7.08
CA THR A 114 -1.12 -7.41 -6.19
C THR A 114 0.33 -7.38 -5.68
N VAL A 115 1.05 -6.29 -5.88
CA VAL A 115 2.41 -6.09 -5.34
C VAL A 115 2.36 -6.02 -3.81
N ILE A 116 3.25 -6.79 -3.17
CA ILE A 116 3.43 -6.81 -1.70
C ILE A 116 4.80 -6.27 -1.31
N ASP A 117 5.77 -6.33 -2.22
CA ASP A 117 7.13 -5.91 -1.94
C ASP A 117 7.23 -4.40 -1.71
N SER A 118 7.78 -4.01 -0.55
CA SER A 118 7.97 -2.61 -0.17
C SER A 118 8.89 -1.84 -1.13
N ALA A 119 9.82 -2.52 -1.82
CA ALA A 119 10.67 -1.89 -2.83
C ALA A 119 9.90 -1.33 -4.04
N CYS A 120 8.69 -1.86 -4.28
CA CYS A 120 7.82 -1.49 -5.39
C CYS A 120 6.71 -0.49 -5.01
N LEU A 121 6.57 -0.15 -3.73
CA LEU A 121 5.43 0.57 -3.19
C LEU A 121 5.85 1.85 -2.46
N ASP A 122 4.99 2.87 -2.54
CA ASP A 122 5.07 4.02 -1.63
C ASP A 122 4.50 3.61 -0.26
N ASP A 123 5.31 3.68 0.80
CA ASP A 123 4.91 3.29 2.14
C ASP A 123 3.76 4.15 2.70
N ARG A 124 3.63 5.37 2.22
CA ARG A 124 2.63 6.35 2.67
C ARG A 124 1.36 6.35 1.82
N ARG A 125 1.23 5.41 0.87
CA ARG A 125 0.09 5.26 -0.03
C ARG A 125 -0.40 3.82 -0.04
N GLY A 126 -1.73 3.61 -0.05
CA GLY A 126 -2.35 2.30 -0.28
C GLY A 126 -2.17 1.85 -1.74
N ASN A 127 -2.10 0.55 -1.96
CA ASN A 127 -2.07 -0.06 -3.29
C ASN A 127 -3.31 -0.92 -3.49
N PHE A 128 -4.33 -0.34 -4.13
CA PHE A 128 -5.63 -0.99 -4.25
C PHE A 128 -5.80 -1.76 -5.55
N LEU A 129 -6.25 -3.00 -5.42
CA LEU A 129 -6.89 -3.77 -6.48
C LEU A 129 -8.40 -3.55 -6.37
N CYS A 130 -9.10 -3.35 -7.49
CA CYS A 130 -10.52 -3.07 -7.51
C CYS A 130 -11.30 -4.10 -8.32
N GLY A 131 -12.45 -4.55 -7.79
CA GLY A 131 -13.47 -5.28 -8.55
C GLY A 131 -14.63 -4.35 -8.88
N ILE A 132 -15.08 -4.29 -10.14
CA ILE A 132 -16.14 -3.37 -10.57
C ILE A 132 -17.24 -4.13 -11.29
N PHE A 133 -18.45 -4.02 -10.78
CA PHE A 133 -19.66 -4.46 -11.43
C PHE A 133 -20.51 -3.26 -11.86
N LEU A 134 -20.98 -3.27 -13.10
CA LEU A 134 -21.88 -2.24 -13.62
C LEU A 134 -22.90 -2.89 -14.56
N ASP A 135 -24.18 -2.58 -14.35
CA ASP A 135 -25.28 -2.92 -15.23
C ASP A 135 -26.22 -1.74 -15.44
N GLY A 136 -27.37 -1.97 -16.12
CA GLY A 136 -28.36 -0.93 -16.42
C GLY A 136 -28.97 -0.26 -15.18
N GLN A 137 -28.92 -0.84 -13.98
CA GLN A 137 -29.58 -0.33 -12.77
C GLN A 137 -28.65 -0.20 -11.55
N ASN A 138 -27.57 -1.00 -11.50
CA ASN A 138 -26.73 -1.10 -10.32
C ASN A 138 -25.26 -0.92 -10.67
N ALA A 139 -24.48 -0.40 -9.73
CA ALA A 139 -23.03 -0.41 -9.76
C ALA A 139 -22.51 -0.91 -8.40
N GLY A 140 -21.40 -1.65 -8.42
CA GLY A 140 -20.71 -2.11 -7.23
C GLY A 140 -19.22 -1.98 -7.39
N ALA A 141 -18.53 -1.59 -6.33
CA ALA A 141 -17.09 -1.52 -6.29
C ALA A 141 -16.55 -2.15 -4.99
N ALA A 142 -15.51 -2.96 -5.15
CA ALA A 142 -14.77 -3.53 -4.05
C ALA A 142 -13.29 -3.18 -4.20
N PHE A 143 -12.65 -2.68 -3.15
CA PHE A 143 -11.25 -2.27 -3.13
C PHE A 143 -10.52 -3.06 -2.08
N CYS A 144 -9.42 -3.72 -2.45
CA CYS A 144 -8.58 -4.47 -1.52
C CYS A 144 -7.13 -4.01 -1.62
N ASP A 145 -6.52 -3.69 -0.50
CA ASP A 145 -5.07 -3.50 -0.40
C ASP A 145 -4.45 -4.80 0.13
N MET A 146 -3.79 -5.54 -0.77
CA MET A 146 -3.13 -6.80 -0.48
C MET A 146 -2.04 -6.68 0.60
N THR A 147 -1.44 -5.51 0.74
CA THR A 147 -0.32 -5.30 1.67
C THR A 147 -0.77 -5.19 3.12
N THR A 148 -2.00 -4.69 3.33
CA THR A 148 -2.58 -4.45 4.66
C THR A 148 -3.74 -5.40 4.98
N GLY A 149 -4.36 -6.01 3.96
CA GLY A 149 -5.53 -6.88 4.09
C GLY A 149 -6.85 -6.14 4.27
N HIS A 150 -6.87 -4.80 4.14
CA HIS A 150 -8.10 -4.00 4.22
C HIS A 150 -8.94 -4.10 2.96
N THR A 151 -10.22 -4.37 3.11
CA THR A 151 -11.17 -4.49 2.01
C THR A 151 -12.38 -3.58 2.24
N HIS A 152 -12.66 -2.74 1.25
CA HIS A 152 -13.78 -1.79 1.27
C HIS A 152 -14.75 -2.14 0.15
N VAL A 153 -16.04 -2.11 0.45
CA VAL A 153 -17.09 -2.45 -0.52
C VAL A 153 -18.23 -1.45 -0.44
N THR A 154 -18.74 -1.08 -1.61
CA THR A 154 -19.92 -0.21 -1.74
C THR A 154 -20.74 -0.58 -2.95
N ALA A 155 -22.02 -0.17 -2.98
CA ALA A 155 -22.91 -0.37 -4.10
C ALA A 155 -23.84 0.81 -4.27
N PHE A 156 -24.22 1.08 -5.50
CA PHE A 156 -25.07 2.18 -5.91
C PHE A 156 -26.21 1.67 -6.77
N SER A 157 -27.35 2.35 -6.75
CA SER A 157 -28.52 2.08 -7.59
C SER A 157 -29.09 3.39 -8.10
N GLY A 158 -29.79 3.36 -9.23
CA GLY A 158 -30.43 4.53 -9.82
C GLY A 158 -29.64 5.14 -10.96
N ASP A 159 -30.07 6.31 -11.41
CA ASP A 159 -29.50 6.97 -12.62
C ASP A 159 -28.11 7.50 -12.36
N ASP A 160 -27.81 7.95 -11.14
CA ASP A 160 -26.51 8.54 -10.74
C ASP A 160 -25.46 7.49 -10.32
N ARG A 161 -25.74 6.19 -10.44
CA ARG A 161 -24.85 5.09 -10.00
C ARG A 161 -23.45 5.13 -10.60
N ALA A 162 -23.35 5.51 -11.87
CA ALA A 162 -22.07 5.58 -12.57
C ALA A 162 -21.21 6.71 -11.99
N GLU A 163 -21.81 7.85 -11.71
CA GLU A 163 -21.13 9.00 -11.12
C GLU A 163 -20.57 8.69 -9.73
N HIS A 164 -21.40 8.09 -8.86
CA HIS A 164 -20.94 7.65 -7.55
C HIS A 164 -19.79 6.64 -7.67
N LEU A 165 -19.83 5.76 -8.66
CA LEU A 165 -18.73 4.85 -8.96
C LEU A 165 -17.46 5.64 -9.34
N TYR A 166 -17.53 6.64 -10.21
CA TYR A 166 -16.38 7.49 -10.57
C TYR A 166 -15.79 8.21 -9.36
N ASN A 167 -16.63 8.71 -8.44
CA ASN A 167 -16.19 9.36 -7.22
C ASN A 167 -15.39 8.39 -6.32
N GLU A 168 -15.86 7.16 -6.16
CA GLU A 168 -15.14 6.14 -5.40
C GLU A 168 -13.83 5.71 -6.08
N LEU A 169 -13.85 5.51 -7.40
CA LEU A 169 -12.64 5.20 -8.17
C LEU A 169 -11.58 6.30 -8.03
N SER A 170 -12.00 7.56 -8.13
CA SER A 170 -11.09 8.69 -7.91
C SER A 170 -10.51 8.72 -6.49
N ARG A 171 -11.32 8.31 -5.50
CA ARG A 171 -10.96 8.31 -4.09
C ARG A 171 -9.90 7.27 -3.75
N PHE A 172 -10.06 6.03 -4.23
CA PHE A 172 -9.11 4.95 -3.99
C PHE A 172 -7.94 4.96 -4.96
N SER A 173 -8.15 5.51 -6.17
CA SER A 173 -7.14 5.51 -7.26
C SER A 173 -6.50 4.13 -7.41
N PRO A 174 -7.27 3.09 -7.76
CA PRO A 174 -6.78 1.72 -7.82
C PRO A 174 -5.66 1.59 -8.85
N ALA A 175 -4.65 0.78 -8.54
CA ALA A 175 -3.57 0.45 -9.46
C ALA A 175 -4.02 -0.54 -10.55
N GLU A 176 -5.03 -1.36 -10.23
CA GLU A 176 -5.59 -2.35 -11.14
C GLU A 176 -7.07 -2.56 -10.85
N ALA A 177 -7.87 -2.81 -11.90
CA ALA A 177 -9.29 -3.06 -11.81
C ALA A 177 -9.73 -4.26 -12.64
N VAL A 178 -10.54 -5.13 -12.05
CA VAL A 178 -11.20 -6.28 -12.67
C VAL A 178 -12.64 -5.91 -12.96
N LEU A 179 -13.02 -5.88 -14.24
CA LEU A 179 -14.32 -5.36 -14.70
C LEU A 179 -15.27 -6.47 -15.11
N SER A 180 -16.56 -6.34 -14.75
CA SER A 180 -17.63 -7.12 -15.37
C SER A 180 -17.76 -6.80 -16.86
N ALA A 181 -18.43 -7.65 -17.64
CA ALA A 181 -18.66 -7.40 -19.05
C ALA A 181 -19.30 -6.03 -19.29
N GLY A 182 -20.37 -5.68 -18.55
CA GLY A 182 -21.04 -4.38 -18.68
C GLY A 182 -20.14 -3.19 -18.31
N ALA A 183 -19.25 -3.35 -17.33
CA ALA A 183 -18.27 -2.32 -16.97
C ALA A 183 -17.16 -2.20 -18.02
N TYR A 184 -16.69 -3.31 -18.59
CA TYR A 184 -15.65 -3.31 -19.61
C TYR A 184 -16.12 -2.76 -20.97
N ASP A 185 -17.37 -3.04 -21.32
CA ASP A 185 -17.99 -2.55 -22.55
C ASP A 185 -18.39 -1.05 -22.46
N ASN A 186 -18.34 -0.45 -21.26
CA ASN A 186 -18.49 0.98 -21.06
C ASN A 186 -17.15 1.69 -21.36
N GLY A 187 -17.04 2.25 -22.58
CA GLY A 187 -15.82 2.90 -23.05
C GLY A 187 -15.38 4.09 -22.19
N GLU A 188 -16.32 4.89 -21.67
CA GLU A 188 -16.04 6.05 -20.82
C GLU A 188 -15.41 5.63 -19.50
N LEU A 189 -15.91 4.55 -18.87
CA LEU A 189 -15.35 4.01 -17.64
C LEU A 189 -13.93 3.47 -17.86
N VAL A 190 -13.70 2.75 -18.95
CA VAL A 190 -12.37 2.20 -19.27
C VAL A 190 -11.36 3.32 -19.56
N GLU A 191 -11.76 4.36 -20.31
CA GLU A 191 -10.94 5.54 -20.55
C GLU A 191 -10.62 6.28 -19.24
N TYR A 192 -11.62 6.49 -18.39
CA TYR A 192 -11.43 7.11 -17.09
C TYR A 192 -10.41 6.37 -16.23
N LEU A 193 -10.51 5.05 -16.14
CA LEU A 193 -9.58 4.22 -15.37
C LEU A 193 -8.15 4.31 -15.94
N ARG A 194 -7.97 4.18 -17.26
CA ARG A 194 -6.67 4.17 -17.91
C ARG A 194 -6.01 5.55 -17.94
N ASP A 195 -6.74 6.55 -18.44
CA ASP A 195 -6.16 7.85 -18.79
C ASP A 195 -6.17 8.85 -17.63
N LYS A 196 -7.23 8.82 -16.80
CA LYS A 196 -7.32 9.74 -15.65
C LYS A 196 -6.70 9.16 -14.37
N LEU A 197 -6.82 7.84 -14.13
CA LEU A 197 -6.31 7.19 -12.92
C LEU A 197 -5.03 6.37 -13.14
N SER A 198 -4.59 6.16 -14.39
CA SER A 198 -3.45 5.28 -14.73
C SER A 198 -3.62 3.85 -14.19
N CYS A 199 -4.84 3.35 -14.16
CA CYS A 199 -5.23 2.05 -13.64
C CYS A 199 -5.10 0.97 -14.72
N ALA A 200 -4.47 -0.16 -14.40
CA ALA A 200 -4.48 -1.33 -15.26
C ALA A 200 -5.88 -1.96 -15.25
N VAL A 201 -6.39 -2.31 -16.43
CA VAL A 201 -7.77 -2.80 -16.57
C VAL A 201 -7.77 -4.23 -17.11
N GLU A 202 -8.42 -5.12 -16.37
CA GLU A 202 -8.62 -6.53 -16.68
C GLU A 202 -10.10 -6.84 -16.94
N ARG A 203 -10.40 -7.62 -17.98
CA ARG A 203 -11.75 -8.13 -18.20
C ARG A 203 -12.00 -9.35 -17.32
N GLY A 204 -13.00 -9.29 -16.43
CA GLY A 204 -13.28 -10.33 -15.43
C GLY A 204 -14.01 -11.57 -15.94
N GLU A 205 -14.39 -11.62 -17.21
CA GLU A 205 -15.10 -12.75 -17.85
C GLU A 205 -16.16 -13.44 -16.96
N ASN A 206 -15.92 -14.70 -16.55
CA ASN A 206 -16.87 -15.53 -15.79
C ASN A 206 -16.78 -15.34 -14.26
N ARG A 207 -16.00 -14.38 -13.74
CA ARG A 207 -15.81 -14.18 -12.32
C ARG A 207 -17.01 -13.54 -11.62
N PHE A 208 -17.96 -12.97 -12.36
CA PHE A 208 -19.15 -12.26 -11.86
C PHE A 208 -20.40 -13.13 -11.80
N GLU A 209 -20.29 -14.39 -11.41
CA GLU A 209 -21.44 -15.26 -11.15
C GLU A 209 -21.85 -15.12 -9.67
N LEU A 210 -23.10 -14.71 -9.39
CA LEU A 210 -23.55 -14.36 -8.04
C LEU A 210 -23.37 -15.48 -7.02
N LYS A 211 -23.73 -16.71 -7.35
CA LYS A 211 -23.59 -17.86 -6.42
C LYS A 211 -22.13 -18.18 -6.10
N ALA A 212 -21.26 -18.10 -7.10
CA ALA A 212 -19.82 -18.29 -6.93
C ALA A 212 -19.22 -17.16 -6.08
N CYS A 213 -19.60 -15.91 -6.35
CA CYS A 213 -19.19 -14.75 -5.58
C CYS A 213 -19.60 -14.86 -4.11
N GLU A 214 -20.86 -15.15 -3.82
CA GLU A 214 -21.35 -15.33 -2.46
C GLU A 214 -20.63 -16.45 -1.72
N LYS A 215 -20.36 -17.58 -2.40
CA LYS A 215 -19.60 -18.68 -1.83
C LYS A 215 -18.17 -18.26 -1.47
N ALA A 216 -17.50 -17.52 -2.36
CA ALA A 216 -16.15 -17.02 -2.12
C ALA A 216 -16.11 -16.06 -0.94
N ILE A 217 -17.09 -15.13 -0.83
CA ILE A 217 -17.17 -14.16 0.25
C ILE A 217 -17.38 -14.87 1.60
N ARG A 218 -18.31 -15.84 1.68
CA ARG A 218 -18.54 -16.62 2.91
C ARG A 218 -17.30 -17.42 3.33
N ALA A 219 -16.59 -18.00 2.37
CA ALA A 219 -15.36 -18.73 2.64
C ALA A 219 -14.26 -17.83 3.21
N GLN A 220 -14.13 -16.61 2.69
CA GLN A 220 -13.09 -15.66 3.08
C GLN A 220 -13.41 -14.92 4.39
N PHE A 221 -14.62 -14.36 4.52
CA PHE A 221 -14.97 -13.45 5.60
C PHE A 221 -15.96 -14.03 6.63
N GLY A 222 -16.52 -15.20 6.36
CA GLY A 222 -17.54 -15.83 7.20
C GLY A 222 -18.95 -15.31 6.97
N GLU A 223 -19.92 -15.97 7.60
CA GLU A 223 -21.35 -15.69 7.40
C GLU A 223 -21.76 -14.33 7.98
N GLU A 224 -21.20 -13.93 9.12
CA GLU A 224 -21.52 -12.66 9.79
C GLU A 224 -21.17 -11.45 8.90
N ARG A 225 -19.95 -11.43 8.34
CA ARG A 225 -19.50 -10.35 7.44
C ARG A 225 -20.26 -10.38 6.12
N PHE A 226 -20.56 -11.56 5.59
CA PHE A 226 -21.42 -11.68 4.40
C PHE A 226 -22.81 -11.09 4.65
N ALA A 227 -23.40 -11.33 5.81
CA ALA A 227 -24.72 -10.82 6.17
C ALA A 227 -24.78 -9.29 6.30
N SER A 228 -23.64 -8.62 6.46
CA SER A 228 -23.56 -7.15 6.46
C SER A 228 -23.66 -6.51 5.07
N LEU A 229 -23.51 -7.30 4.01
CA LEU A 229 -23.68 -6.80 2.62
C LEU A 229 -25.18 -6.61 2.28
N PRO A 230 -25.52 -5.66 1.41
CA PRO A 230 -26.92 -5.36 1.07
C PRO A 230 -27.53 -6.51 0.26
N ARG A 231 -28.64 -7.06 0.75
CA ARG A 231 -29.35 -8.14 0.04
C ARG A 231 -30.16 -7.65 -1.16
N ASN A 232 -30.56 -6.39 -1.15
CA ASN A 232 -31.36 -5.76 -2.21
C ASN A 232 -30.53 -5.25 -3.38
N ASN A 233 -29.19 -5.20 -3.24
CA ASN A 233 -28.30 -4.82 -4.32
C ASN A 233 -27.13 -5.82 -4.39
N PRO A 234 -27.17 -6.80 -5.33
CA PRO A 234 -26.12 -7.83 -5.45
C PRO A 234 -24.82 -7.29 -6.04
N ALA A 235 -24.77 -6.05 -6.53
CA ALA A 235 -23.58 -5.48 -7.15
C ALA A 235 -22.37 -5.46 -6.21
N ALA A 236 -22.58 -5.23 -4.90
CA ALA A 236 -21.53 -5.32 -3.87
C ALA A 236 -20.91 -6.73 -3.82
N SER A 237 -21.75 -7.76 -3.76
CA SER A 237 -21.32 -9.16 -3.70
C SER A 237 -20.64 -9.60 -5.00
N LEU A 238 -21.13 -9.14 -6.16
CA LEU A 238 -20.53 -9.43 -7.47
C LEU A 238 -19.15 -8.79 -7.59
N ALA A 239 -19.00 -7.53 -7.22
CA ALA A 239 -17.72 -6.82 -7.26
C ALA A 239 -16.68 -7.46 -6.32
N LEU A 240 -17.07 -7.75 -5.07
CA LEU A 240 -16.19 -8.36 -4.08
C LEU A 240 -15.82 -9.81 -4.44
N GLY A 241 -16.81 -10.61 -4.85
CA GLY A 241 -16.56 -12.02 -5.20
C GLY A 241 -15.65 -12.19 -6.41
N ALA A 242 -15.81 -11.35 -7.44
CA ALA A 242 -14.94 -11.33 -8.60
C ALA A 242 -13.50 -10.91 -8.25
N LEU A 243 -13.35 -9.92 -7.37
CA LEU A 243 -12.06 -9.50 -6.82
C LEU A 243 -11.36 -10.67 -6.10
N LEU A 244 -12.06 -11.39 -5.21
CA LEU A 244 -11.53 -12.53 -4.49
C LEU A 244 -11.13 -13.67 -5.43
N SER A 245 -11.96 -13.97 -6.43
CA SER A 245 -11.63 -14.97 -7.45
C SER A 245 -10.32 -14.63 -8.16
N TYR A 246 -10.17 -13.39 -8.59
CA TYR A 246 -8.94 -12.90 -9.23
C TYR A 246 -7.72 -13.00 -8.31
N LEU A 247 -7.87 -12.64 -7.03
CA LEU A 247 -6.80 -12.77 -6.04
C LEU A 247 -6.36 -14.24 -5.84
N HIS A 248 -7.30 -15.16 -5.70
CA HIS A 248 -6.98 -16.58 -5.56
C HIS A 248 -6.30 -17.16 -6.81
N GLU A 249 -6.74 -16.77 -8.01
CA GLU A 249 -6.14 -17.22 -9.28
C GLU A 249 -4.71 -16.72 -9.45
N THR A 250 -4.43 -15.46 -9.05
CA THR A 250 -3.12 -14.84 -9.26
C THR A 250 -2.12 -15.15 -8.17
N GLN A 251 -2.56 -15.23 -6.91
CA GLN A 251 -1.63 -15.39 -5.78
C GLN A 251 -1.32 -16.84 -5.43
N LYS A 252 -2.26 -17.78 -5.68
CA LYS A 252 -2.09 -19.23 -5.42
C LYS A 252 -1.59 -19.58 -4.00
N THR A 253 -1.77 -18.68 -3.04
CA THR A 253 -1.37 -18.79 -1.64
C THR A 253 -2.57 -18.60 -0.73
N ASP A 254 -2.41 -18.91 0.55
CA ASP A 254 -3.43 -18.63 1.56
C ASP A 254 -3.56 -17.12 1.78
N LEU A 255 -4.78 -16.60 1.58
CA LEU A 255 -5.15 -15.20 1.77
C LEU A 255 -5.94 -15.00 3.07
N SER A 256 -5.81 -15.92 4.04
CA SER A 256 -6.57 -15.93 5.29
C SER A 256 -6.36 -14.68 6.17
N TYR A 257 -5.30 -13.90 5.93
CA TYR A 257 -5.04 -12.64 6.61
C TYR A 257 -5.93 -11.48 6.13
N ILE A 258 -6.58 -11.60 4.96
CA ILE A 258 -7.56 -10.63 4.46
C ILE A 258 -8.88 -10.92 5.16
N LYS A 259 -9.06 -10.37 6.37
CA LYS A 259 -10.27 -10.59 7.20
C LYS A 259 -11.04 -9.30 7.47
N ASP A 260 -10.45 -8.16 7.18
CA ASP A 260 -11.12 -6.88 7.38
C ASP A 260 -11.97 -6.53 6.16
N LEU A 261 -13.29 -6.44 6.38
CA LEU A 261 -14.29 -6.09 5.38
C LEU A 261 -15.17 -4.96 5.91
N GLU A 262 -15.08 -3.79 5.28
CA GLU A 262 -15.93 -2.64 5.54
C GLU A 262 -16.92 -2.45 4.38
N TYR A 263 -18.20 -2.71 4.61
CA TYR A 263 -19.28 -2.21 3.77
C TYR A 263 -19.70 -0.83 4.24
N TYR A 264 -19.80 0.13 3.34
CA TYR A 264 -20.27 1.47 3.64
C TYR A 264 -21.29 1.94 2.61
N GLU A 265 -22.28 2.67 3.10
CA GLU A 265 -23.33 3.27 2.29
C GLU A 265 -22.94 4.67 1.80
N GLN A 266 -23.58 5.09 0.73
CA GLN A 266 -23.50 6.45 0.22
C GLN A 266 -23.91 7.45 1.31
N GLY A 267 -23.30 8.63 1.30
CA GLY A 267 -23.68 9.72 2.21
C GLY A 267 -23.00 9.71 3.60
N ARG A 268 -22.23 8.67 3.93
CA ARG A 268 -21.43 8.64 5.17
C ARG A 268 -20.31 9.68 5.18
N PHE A 269 -19.77 9.98 4.00
CA PHE A 269 -18.65 10.92 3.82
C PHE A 269 -19.07 12.07 2.90
N MET A 270 -18.35 13.20 3.01
CA MET A 270 -18.41 14.26 2.02
C MET A 270 -17.91 13.75 0.68
N GLU A 271 -18.65 13.97 -0.37
CA GLU A 271 -18.25 13.59 -1.71
C GLU A 271 -17.33 14.66 -2.32
N LEU A 272 -16.25 14.18 -2.91
CA LEU A 272 -15.26 14.98 -3.60
C LEU A 272 -14.96 14.30 -4.93
N ASP A 273 -15.34 14.93 -6.03
CA ASP A 273 -14.99 14.45 -7.35
C ASP A 273 -13.48 14.60 -7.64
N LEU A 274 -13.03 14.06 -8.76
CA LEU A 274 -11.63 14.16 -9.19
C LEU A 274 -11.20 15.62 -9.38
N SER A 275 -12.10 16.45 -9.93
CA SER A 275 -11.85 17.87 -10.18
C SER A 275 -11.66 18.65 -8.87
N ALA A 276 -12.52 18.44 -7.87
CA ALA A 276 -12.39 19.08 -6.57
C ALA A 276 -11.08 18.67 -5.86
N ARG A 277 -10.73 17.39 -5.85
CA ARG A 277 -9.48 16.92 -5.24
C ARG A 277 -8.25 17.53 -5.89
N ARG A 278 -8.26 17.60 -7.21
CA ARG A 278 -7.17 18.14 -8.02
C ARG A 278 -7.08 19.65 -7.89
N ASN A 279 -8.21 20.38 -8.03
CA ASN A 279 -8.25 21.85 -7.96
C ASN A 279 -7.93 22.38 -6.57
N LEU A 280 -8.27 21.66 -5.50
CA LEU A 280 -7.92 21.97 -4.12
C LEU A 280 -6.52 21.47 -3.73
N GLU A 281 -5.83 20.76 -4.61
CA GLU A 281 -4.49 20.21 -4.37
C GLU A 281 -4.40 19.46 -3.02
N LEU A 282 -5.34 18.54 -2.78
CA LEU A 282 -5.47 17.89 -1.48
C LEU A 282 -4.26 17.02 -1.14
N THR A 283 -3.80 16.20 -2.07
CA THR A 283 -2.73 15.21 -1.82
C THR A 283 -1.45 15.46 -2.63
N GLU A 284 -1.57 16.17 -3.75
CA GLU A 284 -0.46 16.52 -4.65
C GLU A 284 -0.79 17.79 -5.43
N THR A 285 0.23 18.46 -5.96
CA THR A 285 0.09 19.69 -6.76
C THR A 285 -0.35 19.34 -8.20
N ILE A 286 -1.10 20.25 -8.83
CA ILE A 286 -1.63 20.07 -10.20
C ILE A 286 -0.49 19.91 -11.22
N ARG A 287 0.56 20.75 -11.13
CA ARG A 287 1.63 20.81 -12.15
C ARG A 287 2.71 19.77 -11.96
N ALA A 288 3.30 19.69 -10.74
CA ALA A 288 4.44 18.83 -10.48
C ALA A 288 4.02 17.43 -10.02
N LYS A 289 2.75 17.21 -9.66
CA LYS A 289 2.24 15.98 -9.02
C LYS A 289 3.07 15.57 -7.79
N GLU A 290 3.55 16.57 -7.06
CA GLU A 290 4.33 16.39 -5.84
C GLU A 290 3.48 16.64 -4.60
N LYS A 291 3.82 15.95 -3.50
CA LYS A 291 3.21 16.19 -2.20
C LYS A 291 3.49 17.60 -1.68
N ARG A 292 4.70 18.12 -1.91
CA ARG A 292 5.09 19.48 -1.45
C ARG A 292 4.25 20.54 -2.15
N GLY A 293 3.56 21.38 -1.36
CA GLY A 293 2.65 22.38 -1.86
C GLY A 293 1.18 21.95 -1.87
N SER A 294 0.87 20.72 -1.41
CA SER A 294 -0.51 20.24 -1.22
C SER A 294 -1.00 20.44 0.23
N LEU A 295 -2.31 20.26 0.47
CA LEU A 295 -2.85 20.26 1.83
C LEU A 295 -2.25 19.14 2.68
N LEU A 296 -2.07 17.94 2.12
CA LEU A 296 -1.42 16.82 2.79
C LEU A 296 0.01 17.17 3.24
N TRP A 297 0.77 17.93 2.47
CA TRP A 297 2.12 18.36 2.88
C TRP A 297 2.09 19.24 4.14
N VAL A 298 1.06 20.07 4.29
CA VAL A 298 0.90 20.92 5.49
C VAL A 298 0.57 20.05 6.71
N LEU A 299 -0.40 19.14 6.57
CA LEU A 299 -0.98 18.39 7.67
C LEU A 299 -0.18 17.15 8.07
N ASP A 300 0.61 16.55 7.17
CA ASP A 300 1.32 15.30 7.44
C ASP A 300 2.63 15.54 8.19
N LYS A 301 2.54 15.34 9.50
CA LYS A 301 3.65 15.27 10.45
C LYS A 301 3.71 13.89 11.12
N THR A 302 3.00 12.92 10.56
CA THR A 302 2.94 11.55 11.07
C THR A 302 4.33 10.91 11.14
N LYS A 303 4.50 10.00 12.09
CA LYS A 303 5.76 9.28 12.34
C LYS A 303 5.76 7.89 11.73
N THR A 304 4.58 7.32 11.54
CA THR A 304 4.40 5.98 10.99
C THR A 304 3.85 6.03 9.56
N ALA A 305 4.17 5.05 8.75
CA ALA A 305 3.59 4.89 7.42
C ALA A 305 2.07 4.65 7.49
N MET A 306 1.62 3.91 8.50
CA MET A 306 0.20 3.66 8.79
C MET A 306 -0.56 4.95 9.07
N GLY A 307 -0.01 5.83 9.92
CA GLY A 307 -0.58 7.16 10.21
C GLY A 307 -0.65 8.04 8.96
N ALA A 308 0.37 8.00 8.10
CA ALA A 308 0.36 8.74 6.85
C ALA A 308 -0.73 8.26 5.87
N ARG A 309 -0.94 6.94 5.76
CA ARG A 309 -2.04 6.37 4.97
C ARG A 309 -3.41 6.76 5.56
N ASN A 310 -3.55 6.69 6.89
CA ASN A 310 -4.78 7.07 7.57
C ASN A 310 -5.11 8.56 7.39
N LEU A 311 -4.13 9.47 7.52
CA LEU A 311 -4.34 10.90 7.27
C LEU A 311 -4.75 11.17 5.82
N ARG A 312 -4.12 10.50 4.85
CA ARG A 312 -4.51 10.58 3.44
C ARG A 312 -5.95 10.10 3.23
N ALA A 313 -6.33 9.00 3.87
CA ALA A 313 -7.70 8.49 3.83
C ALA A 313 -8.70 9.50 4.44
N TRP A 314 -8.37 10.15 5.56
CA TRP A 314 -9.23 11.17 6.16
C TRP A 314 -9.42 12.39 5.25
N LEU A 315 -8.37 12.85 4.58
CA LEU A 315 -8.46 13.95 3.61
C LEU A 315 -9.35 13.64 2.41
N THR A 316 -9.37 12.39 1.98
CA THR A 316 -10.21 11.95 0.85
C THR A 316 -11.60 11.49 1.27
N ARG A 317 -11.85 11.37 2.59
CA ARG A 317 -13.12 10.93 3.22
C ARG A 317 -13.53 11.86 4.36
N PRO A 318 -13.75 13.16 4.14
CA PRO A 318 -14.22 14.03 5.21
C PRO A 318 -15.57 13.55 5.75
N LEU A 319 -15.76 13.65 7.05
CA LEU A 319 -16.96 13.17 7.72
C LEU A 319 -18.14 14.10 7.49
N ARG A 320 -19.35 13.55 7.56
CA ARG A 320 -20.61 14.31 7.58
C ARG A 320 -21.32 14.23 8.95
N ASP A 321 -20.96 13.24 9.75
CA ASP A 321 -21.51 13.09 11.10
C ASP A 321 -20.80 14.04 12.07
N VAL A 322 -21.58 15.01 12.59
CA VAL A 322 -21.10 16.03 13.55
C VAL A 322 -20.52 15.36 14.80
N ALA A 323 -21.13 14.30 15.32
CA ALA A 323 -20.65 13.64 16.53
C ALA A 323 -19.26 13.00 16.31
N ALA A 324 -19.06 12.37 15.16
CA ALA A 324 -17.76 11.80 14.79
C ALA A 324 -16.70 12.89 14.57
N ILE A 325 -17.06 14.03 13.97
CA ILE A 325 -16.17 15.17 13.79
C ILE A 325 -15.77 15.74 15.15
N GLU A 326 -16.73 16.02 16.03
CA GLU A 326 -16.48 16.57 17.37
C GLU A 326 -15.63 15.62 18.23
N ARG A 327 -15.78 14.30 18.07
CA ARG A 327 -14.95 13.30 18.73
C ARG A 327 -13.47 13.42 18.32
N ARG A 328 -13.19 13.66 17.03
CA ARG A 328 -11.82 13.93 16.54
C ARG A 328 -11.31 15.27 17.01
N LEU A 329 -12.11 16.32 16.89
CA LEU A 329 -11.75 17.68 17.37
C LEU A 329 -11.42 17.69 18.86
N GLY A 330 -12.18 16.94 19.67
CA GLY A 330 -11.93 16.79 21.11
C GLY A 330 -10.58 16.11 21.40
N ALA A 331 -10.22 15.08 20.61
CA ALA A 331 -8.91 14.43 20.75
C ALA A 331 -7.75 15.36 20.36
N VAL A 332 -7.89 16.07 19.25
CA VAL A 332 -6.90 17.09 18.82
C VAL A 332 -6.76 18.17 19.88
N GLU A 333 -7.87 18.66 20.47
CA GLU A 333 -7.84 19.64 21.54
C GLU A 333 -7.10 19.14 22.79
N ALA A 334 -7.38 17.91 23.22
CA ALA A 334 -6.72 17.31 24.37
C ALA A 334 -5.19 17.22 24.16
N LEU A 335 -4.76 16.84 22.95
CA LEU A 335 -3.34 16.77 22.57
C LEU A 335 -2.69 18.17 22.45
N THR A 336 -3.44 19.19 22.00
CA THR A 336 -2.91 20.57 21.95
C THR A 336 -2.70 21.17 23.34
N LYS A 337 -3.60 20.86 24.29
CA LYS A 337 -3.53 21.33 25.68
C LYS A 337 -2.44 20.62 26.49
N ASN A 338 -2.15 19.36 26.20
CA ASN A 338 -1.12 18.57 26.90
C ASN A 338 0.12 18.36 26.01
N THR A 339 0.96 19.38 25.94
CA THR A 339 2.16 19.36 25.08
C THR A 339 3.14 18.25 25.46
N VAL A 340 3.34 17.98 26.77
CA VAL A 340 4.29 16.96 27.22
C VAL A 340 3.85 15.59 26.75
N ALA A 341 2.61 15.18 27.04
CA ALA A 341 2.10 13.88 26.62
C ALA A 341 2.08 13.75 25.09
N ARG A 342 1.76 14.83 24.36
CA ARG A 342 1.82 14.81 22.87
C ARG A 342 3.24 14.53 22.36
N GLU A 343 4.26 15.23 22.87
CA GLU A 343 5.64 15.03 22.39
C GLU A 343 6.18 13.65 22.76
N GLU A 344 5.85 13.13 23.94
CA GLU A 344 6.19 11.77 24.35
C GLU A 344 5.52 10.71 23.46
N LEU A 345 4.22 10.90 23.13
CA LEU A 345 3.52 10.03 22.19
C LEU A 345 4.20 10.06 20.81
N ILE A 346 4.55 11.23 20.29
CA ILE A 346 5.24 11.38 19.00
C ILE A 346 6.60 10.65 19.02
N LEU A 347 7.32 10.72 20.12
CA LEU A 347 8.60 10.03 20.28
C LEU A 347 8.42 8.50 20.26
N SER A 348 7.46 7.98 21.02
CA SER A 348 7.15 6.55 21.06
C SER A 348 6.67 6.04 19.69
N LEU A 349 5.81 6.80 19.00
CA LEU A 349 5.32 6.47 17.66
C LEU A 349 6.45 6.41 16.61
N SER A 350 7.49 7.24 16.75
CA SER A 350 8.62 7.28 15.79
C SER A 350 9.42 5.98 15.71
N GLY A 351 9.30 5.10 16.72
CA GLY A 351 9.95 3.78 16.76
C GLY A 351 9.09 2.63 16.24
N ILE A 352 7.85 2.91 15.82
CA ILE A 352 6.92 1.88 15.33
C ILE A 352 7.04 1.73 13.81
N SER A 353 7.40 0.53 13.37
CA SER A 353 7.43 0.14 11.96
C SER A 353 6.01 -0.07 11.40
N ASP A 354 5.90 -0.26 10.09
CA ASP A 354 4.64 -0.54 9.42
C ASP A 354 4.08 -1.93 9.77
N MET A 355 3.36 -2.01 10.88
CA MET A 355 2.81 -3.28 11.39
C MET A 355 1.75 -3.87 10.46
N GLU A 356 0.98 -3.05 9.75
CA GLU A 356 -0.01 -3.52 8.77
C GLU A 356 0.69 -4.29 7.64
N ARG A 357 1.74 -3.72 7.04
CA ARG A 357 2.48 -4.37 5.97
C ARG A 357 3.39 -5.50 6.46
N LEU A 358 3.90 -5.41 7.69
CA LEU A 358 4.66 -6.49 8.30
C LEU A 358 3.81 -7.75 8.46
N ILE A 359 2.62 -7.64 9.05
CA ILE A 359 1.75 -8.81 9.22
C ILE A 359 1.26 -9.36 7.87
N GLY A 360 1.02 -8.50 6.88
CA GLY A 360 0.71 -8.93 5.52
C GLY A 360 1.82 -9.80 4.92
N ARG A 361 3.10 -9.37 5.00
CA ARG A 361 4.24 -10.17 4.51
C ARG A 361 4.45 -11.46 5.30
N ILE A 362 4.25 -11.43 6.62
CA ILE A 362 4.36 -12.62 7.49
C ILE A 362 3.32 -13.66 7.08
N ALA A 363 2.07 -13.26 6.97
CA ALA A 363 0.96 -14.14 6.59
C ALA A 363 1.11 -14.67 5.16
N TYR A 364 1.56 -13.82 4.25
CA TYR A 364 1.84 -14.21 2.86
C TYR A 364 3.04 -15.16 2.73
N GLY A 365 3.95 -15.20 3.71
CA GLY A 365 5.10 -16.10 3.73
C GLY A 365 6.38 -15.55 3.10
N THR A 366 6.45 -14.24 2.79
CA THR A 366 7.64 -13.57 2.24
C THR A 366 8.52 -12.92 3.31
N ALA A 367 8.03 -12.83 4.55
CA ALA A 367 8.76 -12.22 5.66
C ALA A 367 9.98 -13.05 6.10
N GLY A 368 11.08 -12.37 6.38
CA GLY A 368 12.28 -12.96 6.99
C GLY A 368 12.35 -12.72 8.50
N GLY A 369 13.38 -13.25 9.14
CA GLY A 369 13.59 -13.07 10.59
C GLY A 369 13.64 -11.61 11.03
N ARG A 370 14.18 -10.70 10.21
CA ARG A 370 14.22 -9.25 10.49
C ARG A 370 12.84 -8.60 10.52
N ASP A 371 11.88 -9.09 9.72
CA ASP A 371 10.50 -8.59 9.74
C ASP A 371 9.83 -8.92 11.07
N PHE A 372 10.06 -10.14 11.60
CA PHE A 372 9.58 -10.53 12.93
C PHE A 372 10.22 -9.70 14.04
N ALA A 373 11.53 -9.44 13.97
CA ALA A 373 12.21 -8.58 14.93
C ALA A 373 11.65 -7.15 14.89
N SER A 374 11.37 -6.61 13.69
CA SER A 374 10.74 -5.30 13.51
C SER A 374 9.32 -5.26 14.07
N LEU A 375 8.53 -6.32 13.86
CA LEU A 375 7.19 -6.44 14.44
C LEU A 375 7.26 -6.49 15.97
N ARG A 376 8.12 -7.34 16.56
CA ARG A 376 8.35 -7.42 18.00
C ARG A 376 8.71 -6.05 18.60
N ASN A 377 9.69 -5.37 18.02
CA ASN A 377 10.13 -4.06 18.51
C ASN A 377 8.99 -3.03 18.43
N SER A 378 8.17 -3.08 17.39
CA SER A 378 7.01 -2.21 17.25
C SER A 378 5.94 -2.50 18.31
N ILE A 379 5.66 -3.78 18.59
CA ILE A 379 4.72 -4.19 19.64
C ILE A 379 5.19 -3.74 21.02
N GLU A 380 6.47 -3.86 21.32
CA GLU A 380 7.05 -3.40 22.59
C GLU A 380 6.84 -1.89 22.80
N ARG A 381 6.94 -1.09 21.72
CA ARG A 381 6.65 0.34 21.73
C ARG A 381 5.18 0.67 22.02
N ILE A 382 4.24 -0.22 21.69
CA ILE A 382 2.82 -0.02 22.02
C ILE A 382 2.63 0.13 23.53
N THR A 383 3.39 -0.58 24.34
CA THR A 383 3.34 -0.46 25.81
C THR A 383 3.73 0.94 26.28
N GLU A 384 4.74 1.56 25.64
CA GLU A 384 5.14 2.94 25.93
C GLU A 384 4.04 3.93 25.51
N VAL A 385 3.47 3.74 24.32
CA VAL A 385 2.33 4.56 23.82
C VAL A 385 1.16 4.49 24.80
N LYS A 386 0.78 3.29 25.24
CA LYS A 386 -0.31 3.08 26.18
C LYS A 386 -0.06 3.77 27.52
N ALA A 387 1.18 3.74 28.02
CA ALA A 387 1.54 4.43 29.24
C ALA A 387 1.31 5.95 29.15
N GLN A 388 1.55 6.56 27.99
CA GLN A 388 1.30 7.99 27.78
C GLN A 388 -0.19 8.31 27.59
N LEU A 389 -0.99 7.38 27.04
CA LEU A 389 -2.43 7.56 26.88
C LEU A 389 -3.18 7.63 28.22
N THR A 390 -2.65 7.07 29.30
CA THR A 390 -3.23 7.16 30.66
C THR A 390 -3.40 8.59 31.16
N ALA A 391 -2.67 9.56 30.59
CA ALA A 391 -2.84 10.99 30.88
C ALA A 391 -4.20 11.57 30.41
N PHE A 392 -4.95 10.82 29.56
CA PHE A 392 -6.22 11.24 28.98
C PHE A 392 -7.33 10.36 29.54
N THR A 393 -8.18 10.92 30.39
CA THR A 393 -9.20 10.18 31.13
C THR A 393 -10.59 10.20 30.49
N THR A 394 -10.76 10.91 29.39
CA THR A 394 -12.04 11.07 28.68
C THR A 394 -11.86 11.22 27.18
N GLY A 395 -12.93 11.01 26.43
CA GLY A 395 -12.98 11.21 24.99
C GLY A 395 -12.22 10.14 24.20
N ARG A 396 -11.94 10.42 22.92
CA ARG A 396 -11.39 9.42 21.99
C ARG A 396 -10.03 8.87 22.42
N LEU A 397 -9.17 9.69 23.04
CA LEU A 397 -7.85 9.21 23.51
C LEU A 397 -7.98 8.19 24.65
N HIS A 398 -8.94 8.38 25.55
CA HIS A 398 -9.25 7.38 26.58
C HIS A 398 -9.83 6.09 25.99
N GLU A 399 -10.68 6.21 24.98
CA GLU A 399 -11.18 5.03 24.25
C GLU A 399 -10.05 4.29 23.55
N LEU A 400 -9.10 5.01 22.89
CA LEU A 400 -7.91 4.40 22.28
C LEU A 400 -7.07 3.65 23.33
N ASP A 401 -6.90 4.20 24.55
CA ASP A 401 -6.21 3.51 25.63
C ASP A 401 -6.91 2.20 26.00
N ASN A 402 -8.22 2.21 26.14
CA ASN A 402 -8.97 1.00 26.48
C ASN A 402 -9.00 -0.05 25.35
N GLU A 403 -9.03 0.37 24.09
CA GLU A 403 -9.11 -0.52 22.93
C GLU A 403 -7.75 -1.08 22.52
N LEU A 404 -6.65 -0.39 22.85
CA LEU A 404 -5.30 -0.74 22.39
C LEU A 404 -4.79 -1.97 23.12
N ASP A 405 -4.69 -3.09 22.39
CA ASP A 405 -4.06 -4.32 22.84
C ASP A 405 -2.53 -4.18 22.74
N THR A 406 -1.84 -4.50 23.83
CA THR A 406 -0.37 -4.43 23.91
C THR A 406 0.34 -5.59 23.22
N LEU A 407 -0.36 -6.66 22.82
CA LEU A 407 0.15 -7.81 22.08
C LEU A 407 1.43 -8.43 22.71
N THR A 408 1.58 -8.33 24.03
CA THR A 408 2.79 -8.76 24.75
C THR A 408 3.08 -10.24 24.60
N ASP A 409 2.04 -11.06 24.47
CA ASP A 409 2.11 -12.50 24.18
C ASP A 409 2.75 -12.78 22.81
N VAL A 410 2.39 -12.02 21.79
CA VAL A 410 2.98 -12.12 20.45
C VAL A 410 4.45 -11.70 20.45
N ALA A 411 4.76 -10.57 21.09
CA ALA A 411 6.15 -10.09 21.22
C ALA A 411 7.02 -11.10 21.98
N GLN A 412 6.48 -11.70 23.05
CA GLN A 412 7.19 -12.69 23.84
C GLN A 412 7.46 -13.97 23.04
N SER A 413 6.47 -14.47 22.28
CA SER A 413 6.64 -15.63 21.41
C SER A 413 7.76 -15.42 20.38
N ILE A 414 7.81 -14.23 19.74
CA ILE A 414 8.89 -13.91 18.80
C ILE A 414 10.24 -13.81 19.51
N ARG A 415 10.28 -13.17 20.69
CA ARG A 415 11.50 -12.98 21.49
C ARG A 415 12.08 -14.32 21.95
N ASP A 416 11.23 -15.25 22.41
CA ASP A 416 11.67 -16.55 22.89
C ASP A 416 12.22 -17.41 21.74
N THR A 417 11.66 -17.29 20.55
CA THR A 417 12.02 -18.11 19.40
C THR A 417 13.24 -17.58 18.65
N LEU A 418 13.31 -16.26 18.38
CA LEU A 418 14.33 -15.67 17.52
C LEU A 418 15.40 -14.92 18.30
N ILE A 419 16.63 -14.89 17.78
CA ILE A 419 17.68 -13.99 18.25
C ILE A 419 17.31 -12.53 17.98
N ASP A 420 18.00 -11.59 18.64
CA ASP A 420 17.64 -10.17 18.54
C ASP A 420 17.93 -9.57 17.17
N GLU A 421 19.00 -10.02 16.51
CA GLU A 421 19.43 -9.60 15.16
C GLU A 421 19.50 -10.80 14.21
N PRO A 422 18.36 -11.27 13.66
CA PRO A 422 18.36 -12.38 12.73
C PRO A 422 19.11 -12.07 11.42
N PRO A 423 19.72 -13.06 10.76
CA PRO A 423 20.35 -12.90 9.46
C PRO A 423 19.34 -12.44 8.41
N PHE A 424 19.85 -12.00 7.26
CA PHE A 424 18.99 -11.54 6.16
C PHE A 424 18.12 -12.68 5.61
N SER A 425 18.69 -13.88 5.47
CA SER A 425 18.02 -15.05 4.89
C SER A 425 17.81 -16.14 5.95
N VAL A 426 16.60 -16.61 6.11
CA VAL A 426 16.28 -17.76 6.95
C VAL A 426 16.92 -19.08 6.45
N ARG A 427 17.38 -19.10 5.17
CA ARG A 427 18.08 -20.27 4.61
C ARG A 427 19.52 -20.42 5.11
N GLU A 428 20.08 -19.39 5.72
CA GLU A 428 21.44 -19.43 6.27
C GLU A 428 21.52 -20.19 7.58
N GLY A 429 20.42 -20.29 8.33
CA GLY A 429 20.36 -20.85 9.67
C GLY A 429 20.94 -19.91 10.74
N GLY A 430 20.97 -20.35 11.99
CA GLY A 430 21.57 -19.60 13.10
C GLY A 430 20.70 -18.45 13.62
N PHE A 431 19.38 -18.51 13.47
CA PHE A 431 18.46 -17.45 13.88
C PHE A 431 17.52 -17.85 15.04
N ILE A 432 17.53 -19.14 15.45
CA ILE A 432 16.80 -19.60 16.63
C ILE A 432 17.58 -19.26 17.91
N ARG A 433 16.86 -18.76 18.91
CA ARG A 433 17.45 -18.39 20.20
C ARG A 433 17.91 -19.63 20.97
N LYS A 434 19.12 -19.55 21.55
CA LYS A 434 19.65 -20.61 22.42
C LYS A 434 18.71 -20.85 23.62
N GLY A 435 18.42 -22.13 23.88
CA GLY A 435 17.50 -22.56 24.94
C GLY A 435 16.05 -22.72 24.50
N TYR A 436 15.71 -22.35 23.25
CA TYR A 436 14.36 -22.57 22.72
C TYR A 436 14.09 -24.03 22.34
N ASN A 437 15.06 -24.66 21.69
CA ASN A 437 14.94 -26.05 21.26
C ASN A 437 16.25 -26.82 21.56
N ALA A 438 16.17 -27.86 22.38
CA ALA A 438 17.33 -28.62 22.81
C ALA A 438 18.09 -29.32 21.67
N GLU A 439 17.40 -29.73 20.60
CA GLU A 439 18.03 -30.35 19.45
C GLU A 439 18.77 -29.33 18.58
N VAL A 440 18.23 -28.12 18.39
CA VAL A 440 18.94 -27.01 17.72
C VAL A 440 20.18 -26.63 18.50
N ASP A 441 20.07 -26.50 19.83
CA ASP A 441 21.23 -26.20 20.69
C ASP A 441 22.32 -27.24 20.57
N ARG A 442 21.94 -28.54 20.56
CA ARG A 442 22.86 -29.64 20.36
C ARG A 442 23.54 -29.60 18.98
N LEU A 443 22.76 -29.35 17.91
CA LEU A 443 23.31 -29.24 16.56
C LEU A 443 24.27 -28.04 16.43
N HIS A 444 23.93 -26.90 17.02
CA HIS A 444 24.84 -25.74 17.11
C HIS A 444 26.11 -26.03 17.91
N GLU A 445 26.06 -26.83 18.97
CA GLU A 445 27.25 -27.27 19.71
C GLU A 445 28.14 -28.18 18.85
N ILE A 446 27.57 -29.10 18.08
CA ILE A 446 28.32 -29.93 17.13
C ILE A 446 28.98 -29.06 16.04
N LEU A 447 28.24 -28.11 15.46
CA LEU A 447 28.73 -27.24 14.40
C LEU A 447 29.79 -26.24 14.88
N SER A 448 29.62 -25.68 16.07
CA SER A 448 30.59 -24.77 16.68
C SER A 448 31.75 -25.48 17.37
N GLY A 449 31.46 -26.59 18.00
CA GLY A 449 32.40 -27.46 18.72
C GLY A 449 33.25 -28.35 17.80
N GLY A 450 32.84 -28.52 16.53
CA GLY A 450 33.59 -29.33 15.58
C GLY A 450 35.07 -28.93 15.44
N LYS A 451 35.39 -27.62 15.55
CA LYS A 451 36.79 -27.15 15.60
C LYS A 451 37.51 -27.55 16.90
N GLY A 452 36.79 -27.54 18.04
CA GLY A 452 37.32 -27.99 19.31
C GLY A 452 37.54 -29.50 19.33
N LEU A 453 36.55 -30.28 18.89
CA LEU A 453 36.65 -31.75 18.77
C LEU A 453 37.75 -32.16 17.79
N LEU A 454 37.95 -31.46 16.70
CA LEU A 454 39.06 -31.68 15.77
C LEU A 454 40.42 -31.36 16.42
N ALA A 455 40.53 -30.30 17.22
CA ALA A 455 41.74 -29.96 17.98
C ALA A 455 42.03 -30.99 19.09
N ASP A 456 41.01 -31.51 19.73
CA ASP A 456 41.14 -32.56 20.74
C ASP A 456 41.59 -33.89 20.09
N ILE A 457 41.02 -34.26 18.94
CA ILE A 457 41.49 -35.42 18.15
C ILE A 457 42.95 -35.20 17.70
N GLU A 458 43.27 -34.01 17.21
CA GLU A 458 44.64 -33.70 16.80
C GLU A 458 45.61 -33.85 17.97
N THR A 459 45.25 -33.33 19.15
CA THR A 459 46.10 -33.39 20.34
C THR A 459 46.28 -34.85 20.81
N ARG A 460 45.18 -35.60 20.91
CA ARG A 460 45.19 -37.00 21.33
C ARG A 460 45.95 -37.90 20.33
N GLU A 461 45.79 -37.69 19.03
CA GLU A 461 46.49 -38.45 18.04
C GLU A 461 48.01 -38.10 17.99
N LYS A 462 48.41 -36.84 18.30
CA LYS A 462 49.80 -36.46 18.52
C LYS A 462 50.42 -37.19 19.68
N GLU A 463 49.70 -37.27 20.80
CA GLU A 463 50.17 -37.98 22.01
C GLU A 463 50.28 -39.48 21.78
N LYS A 464 49.29 -40.09 21.14
CA LYS A 464 49.20 -41.50 20.84
C LYS A 464 50.27 -41.97 19.84
N THR A 465 50.54 -41.21 18.79
CA THR A 465 51.47 -41.58 17.73
C THR A 465 52.90 -41.05 17.97
N GLY A 466 53.08 -40.08 18.85
CA GLY A 466 54.33 -39.35 19.06
C GLY A 466 54.71 -38.40 17.90
N ILE A 467 53.83 -38.21 16.91
CA ILE A 467 54.06 -37.38 15.70
C ILE A 467 53.72 -35.93 16.03
N ARG A 468 54.71 -35.13 16.41
CA ARG A 468 54.49 -33.72 16.83
C ARG A 468 54.03 -32.80 15.68
N THR A 469 54.31 -33.15 14.41
CA THR A 469 53.97 -32.37 13.22
C THR A 469 52.62 -32.73 12.63
N LEU A 470 51.92 -33.70 13.21
CA LEU A 470 50.54 -34.10 12.79
C LEU A 470 49.60 -32.89 12.83
N LYS A 471 48.86 -32.68 11.77
CA LYS A 471 47.82 -31.66 11.66
C LYS A 471 46.57 -32.24 11.04
N ILE A 472 45.40 -31.79 11.51
CA ILE A 472 44.16 -32.06 10.85
C ILE A 472 43.81 -30.91 9.91
N GLY A 473 43.54 -31.23 8.63
CA GLY A 473 43.14 -30.28 7.61
C GLY A 473 41.85 -30.69 6.92
N TYR A 474 41.26 -29.79 6.14
CA TYR A 474 40.07 -30.04 5.34
C TYR A 474 40.34 -29.78 3.85
N ASN A 475 39.80 -30.64 3.01
CA ASN A 475 39.80 -30.49 1.56
C ASN A 475 38.43 -30.80 0.97
N LYS A 476 37.95 -29.95 0.07
CA LYS A 476 36.60 -30.12 -0.56
C LYS A 476 36.43 -31.48 -1.28
N VAL A 477 37.50 -32.12 -1.73
CA VAL A 477 37.42 -33.39 -2.47
C VAL A 477 37.51 -34.61 -1.56
N PHE A 478 38.27 -34.52 -0.47
CA PHE A 478 38.59 -35.66 0.41
C PHE A 478 38.02 -35.53 1.84
N GLY A 479 37.46 -34.39 2.18
CA GLY A 479 36.97 -34.09 3.52
C GLY A 479 38.09 -33.78 4.52
N TYR A 480 37.87 -34.12 5.79
CA TYR A 480 38.90 -33.98 6.83
C TYR A 480 39.95 -35.05 6.71
N TYR A 481 41.21 -34.66 6.90
CA TYR A 481 42.37 -35.55 6.81
C TYR A 481 43.40 -35.21 7.87
N ILE A 482 44.19 -36.21 8.25
CA ILE A 482 45.39 -36.08 9.07
C ILE A 482 46.60 -35.98 8.12
N GLU A 483 47.36 -34.90 8.21
CA GLU A 483 48.60 -34.71 7.43
C GLU A 483 49.79 -35.06 8.30
N VAL A 484 50.64 -35.98 7.79
CA VAL A 484 51.85 -36.44 8.44
C VAL A 484 53.00 -36.17 7.47
N SER A 485 54.05 -35.51 7.93
CA SER A 485 55.25 -35.26 7.15
C SER A 485 56.06 -36.57 6.89
N ASN A 486 56.77 -36.66 5.77
CA ASN A 486 57.51 -37.85 5.36
C ASN A 486 58.51 -38.33 6.42
N SER A 487 59.00 -37.45 7.28
CA SER A 487 59.98 -37.76 8.35
C SER A 487 59.39 -38.64 9.47
N PHE A 488 58.05 -38.76 9.58
CA PHE A 488 57.36 -39.51 10.62
C PHE A 488 56.43 -40.63 10.05
N LYS A 489 56.65 -40.99 8.80
CA LYS A 489 55.85 -41.98 8.11
C LYS A 489 55.82 -43.36 8.78
N ASP A 490 56.97 -43.77 9.35
CA ASP A 490 57.14 -45.09 10.02
C ASP A 490 56.44 -45.17 11.41
N LEU A 491 55.96 -44.00 11.92
CA LEU A 491 55.21 -43.95 13.18
C LEU A 491 53.69 -43.93 12.96
N VAL A 492 53.23 -43.98 11.71
CA VAL A 492 51.78 -43.96 11.38
C VAL A 492 51.19 -45.32 11.74
N PRO A 493 50.13 -45.37 12.58
CA PRO A 493 49.46 -46.63 12.91
C PRO A 493 48.81 -47.32 11.69
N ASP A 494 48.70 -48.66 11.69
CA ASP A 494 48.02 -49.42 10.65
C ASP A 494 46.53 -49.10 10.53
N THR A 495 45.97 -48.48 11.54
CA THR A 495 44.56 -48.02 11.57
C THR A 495 44.31 -46.79 10.70
N TYR A 496 45.34 -46.09 10.25
CA TYR A 496 45.23 -44.94 9.37
C TYR A 496 45.11 -45.37 7.90
N ILE A 497 44.06 -44.94 7.24
CA ILE A 497 43.78 -45.20 5.83
C ILE A 497 44.43 -44.08 5.00
N ARG A 498 45.45 -44.40 4.20
CA ARG A 498 46.08 -43.43 3.32
C ARG A 498 45.15 -43.01 2.18
N LYS A 499 44.97 -41.69 2.01
CA LYS A 499 44.16 -41.06 0.95
C LYS A 499 44.93 -40.37 -0.14
N GLN A 500 46.03 -39.70 0.20
CA GLN A 500 46.83 -38.93 -0.74
C GLN A 500 48.29 -38.88 -0.32
N THR A 501 49.20 -38.99 -1.30
CA THR A 501 50.64 -38.78 -1.14
C THR A 501 50.97 -37.39 -1.70
N LEU A 502 51.69 -36.58 -0.93
CA LEU A 502 52.19 -35.27 -1.28
C LEU A 502 53.73 -35.30 -1.36
N VAL A 503 54.32 -34.25 -1.94
CA VAL A 503 55.78 -34.13 -2.02
C VAL A 503 56.43 -34.15 -0.64
N ASN A 504 55.80 -33.51 0.36
CA ASN A 504 56.40 -33.36 1.71
C ASN A 504 55.71 -34.17 2.81
N GLY A 505 54.68 -34.99 2.49
CA GLY A 505 53.94 -35.74 3.49
C GLY A 505 52.86 -36.63 2.87
N GLU A 506 52.13 -37.30 3.74
CA GLU A 506 50.97 -38.12 3.36
C GLU A 506 49.73 -37.72 4.13
N ARG A 507 48.59 -37.87 3.49
CA ARG A 507 47.26 -37.60 4.10
C ARG A 507 46.53 -38.89 4.38
N TYR A 508 46.07 -38.98 5.61
CA TYR A 508 45.38 -40.15 6.13
C TYR A 508 43.98 -39.78 6.64
N ILE A 509 43.11 -40.78 6.74
CA ILE A 509 41.83 -40.68 7.38
C ILE A 509 41.71 -41.77 8.43
N THR A 510 41.08 -41.46 9.55
CA THR A 510 40.67 -42.43 10.56
C THR A 510 39.17 -42.65 10.55
N GLU A 511 38.69 -43.77 11.05
CA GLU A 511 37.26 -44.07 11.16
C GLU A 511 36.56 -42.99 12.02
N GLU A 512 37.19 -42.57 13.12
CA GLU A 512 36.70 -41.54 14.01
C GLU A 512 36.57 -40.17 13.28
N LEU A 513 37.58 -39.77 12.50
CA LEU A 513 37.56 -38.54 11.74
C LEU A 513 36.47 -38.53 10.66
N LYS A 514 36.25 -39.70 10.00
CA LYS A 514 35.21 -39.90 9.01
C LYS A 514 33.82 -39.82 9.63
N ASN A 515 33.63 -40.45 10.80
CA ASN A 515 32.35 -40.38 11.53
C ASN A 515 32.04 -38.97 11.97
N LEU A 516 33.00 -38.23 12.52
CA LEU A 516 32.86 -36.83 12.91
C LEU A 516 32.53 -35.94 11.68
N GLU A 517 33.19 -36.18 10.54
CA GLU A 517 32.88 -35.47 9.30
C GLU A 517 31.43 -35.69 8.86
N GLN A 518 30.98 -36.94 8.85
CA GLN A 518 29.60 -37.27 8.49
C GLN A 518 28.60 -36.65 9.45
N GLU A 519 28.92 -36.63 10.77
CA GLU A 519 28.11 -35.98 11.78
C GLU A 519 28.03 -34.46 11.60
N ILE A 520 29.15 -33.80 11.31
CA ILE A 520 29.17 -32.34 11.04
C ILE A 520 28.41 -31.98 9.77
N LEU A 521 28.57 -32.76 8.69
CA LEU A 521 27.90 -32.50 7.41
C LEU A 521 26.38 -32.69 7.54
N THR A 522 25.95 -33.77 8.19
CA THR A 522 24.52 -34.05 8.40
C THR A 522 23.89 -33.09 9.41
N ALA A 523 24.65 -32.65 10.43
CA ALA A 523 24.18 -31.69 11.42
C ALA A 523 23.81 -30.34 10.79
N GLY A 524 24.60 -29.85 9.83
CA GLY A 524 24.34 -28.56 9.18
C GLY A 524 23.04 -28.55 8.37
N ASP A 525 22.75 -29.60 7.63
CA ASP A 525 21.51 -29.69 6.85
C ASP A 525 20.30 -29.94 7.76
N ARG A 526 20.46 -30.75 8.81
CA ARG A 526 19.42 -31.03 9.80
C ARG A 526 19.10 -29.79 10.63
N ASP A 527 20.11 -29.01 11.03
CA ASP A 527 19.93 -27.75 11.75
C ASP A 527 19.10 -26.75 10.95
N LYS A 528 19.46 -26.51 9.69
CA LYS A 528 18.71 -25.61 8.80
C LYS A 528 17.26 -26.07 8.58
N ALA A 529 17.04 -27.37 8.41
CA ALA A 529 15.71 -27.92 8.24
C ALA A 529 14.86 -27.72 9.51
N LEU A 530 15.42 -28.02 10.70
CA LEU A 530 14.73 -27.89 11.99
C LEU A 530 14.46 -26.42 12.32
N GLU A 531 15.43 -25.53 12.12
CA GLU A 531 15.23 -24.08 12.29
C GLU A 531 14.13 -23.54 11.37
N PHE A 532 14.08 -24.02 10.12
CA PHE A 532 13.03 -23.62 9.17
C PHE A 532 11.64 -24.15 9.60
N GLU A 533 11.54 -25.35 10.16
CA GLU A 533 10.28 -25.87 10.73
C GLU A 533 9.81 -25.00 11.90
N ILE A 534 10.72 -24.66 12.83
CA ILE A 534 10.42 -23.78 13.98
C ILE A 534 9.97 -22.39 13.48
N PHE A 535 10.65 -21.86 12.50
CA PHE A 535 10.29 -20.55 11.91
C PHE A 535 8.90 -20.61 11.24
N THR A 536 8.59 -21.69 10.56
CA THR A 536 7.27 -21.87 9.94
C THR A 536 6.16 -21.95 10.99
N ALA A 537 6.39 -22.68 12.08
CA ALA A 537 5.45 -22.73 13.19
C ALA A 537 5.25 -21.36 13.87
N LEU A 538 6.34 -20.59 14.07
CA LEU A 538 6.25 -19.21 14.56
C LEU A 538 5.44 -18.32 13.62
N ARG A 539 5.68 -18.42 12.31
CA ARG A 539 4.93 -17.68 11.28
C ARG A 539 3.43 -17.99 11.36
N GLU A 540 3.06 -19.25 11.45
CA GLU A 540 1.66 -19.66 11.58
C GLU A 540 1.02 -19.13 12.86
N SER A 541 1.73 -19.20 13.98
CA SER A 541 1.28 -18.67 15.27
C SER A 541 1.04 -17.16 15.21
N VAL A 542 1.98 -16.38 14.64
CA VAL A 542 1.82 -14.92 14.49
C VAL A 542 0.72 -14.57 13.48
N THR A 543 0.58 -15.35 12.40
CA THR A 543 -0.49 -15.16 11.41
C THR A 543 -1.87 -15.38 12.02
N ALA A 544 -2.02 -16.32 12.95
CA ALA A 544 -3.29 -16.55 13.66
C ALA A 544 -3.75 -15.30 14.43
N GLU A 545 -2.82 -14.45 14.89
CA GLU A 545 -3.08 -13.20 15.62
C GLU A 545 -3.21 -11.97 14.69
N SER A 546 -3.27 -12.16 13.37
CA SER A 546 -3.29 -11.06 12.37
C SER A 546 -4.38 -10.03 12.65
N VAL A 547 -5.58 -10.44 13.04
CA VAL A 547 -6.71 -9.53 13.34
C VAL A 547 -6.40 -8.62 14.52
N ARG A 548 -5.80 -9.13 15.60
CA ARG A 548 -5.39 -8.33 16.76
C ARG A 548 -4.31 -7.33 16.38
N ILE A 549 -3.32 -7.78 15.61
CA ILE A 549 -2.20 -6.95 15.14
C ILE A 549 -2.72 -5.84 14.22
N GLN A 550 -3.57 -6.16 13.24
CA GLN A 550 -4.19 -5.17 12.34
C GLN A 550 -5.03 -4.15 13.11
N ARG A 551 -5.82 -4.59 14.11
CA ARG A 551 -6.60 -3.68 14.95
C ARG A 551 -5.70 -2.73 15.73
N ALA A 552 -4.65 -3.22 16.39
CA ALA A 552 -3.71 -2.40 17.11
C ALA A 552 -3.00 -1.41 16.16
N ALA A 553 -2.58 -1.85 14.98
CA ALA A 553 -1.98 -1.01 13.95
C ALA A 553 -2.91 0.13 13.50
N GLY A 554 -4.21 -0.16 13.28
CA GLY A 554 -5.21 0.85 12.94
C GLY A 554 -5.40 1.90 14.04
N LEU A 555 -5.42 1.48 15.33
CA LEU A 555 -5.51 2.41 16.46
C LEU A 555 -4.25 3.29 16.59
N ILE A 556 -3.07 2.74 16.34
CA ILE A 556 -1.81 3.49 16.27
C ILE A 556 -1.82 4.48 15.10
N ALA A 557 -2.33 4.09 13.95
CA ALA A 557 -2.47 4.97 12.77
C ALA A 557 -3.41 6.15 13.05
N GLU A 558 -4.53 5.91 13.73
CA GLU A 558 -5.45 6.96 14.18
C GLU A 558 -4.77 7.91 15.16
N LEU A 559 -4.09 7.39 16.18
CA LEU A 559 -3.37 8.18 17.17
C LEU A 559 -2.28 9.05 16.54
N ASP A 560 -1.48 8.50 15.64
CA ASP A 560 -0.43 9.23 14.91
C ASP A 560 -1.01 10.35 14.04
N THR A 561 -2.16 10.09 13.41
CA THR A 561 -2.91 11.12 12.66
C THR A 561 -3.36 12.26 13.58
N LEU A 562 -3.95 11.95 14.75
CA LEU A 562 -4.38 12.93 15.72
C LEU A 562 -3.22 13.75 16.29
N CYS A 563 -2.09 13.12 16.59
CA CYS A 563 -0.84 13.78 17.01
C CYS A 563 -0.31 14.72 15.92
N SER A 564 -0.37 14.30 14.65
CA SER A 564 0.02 15.10 13.50
C SER A 564 -0.84 16.37 13.40
N LEU A 565 -2.17 16.23 13.44
CA LEU A 565 -3.10 17.37 13.39
C LEU A 565 -2.92 18.32 14.57
N ALA A 566 -2.71 17.81 15.79
CA ALA A 566 -2.44 18.61 16.97
C ALA A 566 -1.13 19.38 16.87
N SER A 567 -0.07 18.75 16.37
CA SER A 567 1.23 19.41 16.17
C SER A 567 1.14 20.52 15.13
N VAL A 568 0.41 20.30 14.03
CA VAL A 568 0.17 21.33 13.01
C VAL A 568 -0.64 22.48 13.57
N ALA A 569 -1.67 22.19 14.38
CA ALA A 569 -2.51 23.20 15.01
C ALA A 569 -1.69 24.14 15.91
N VAL A 570 -0.83 23.58 16.76
CA VAL A 570 0.03 24.37 17.67
C VAL A 570 1.07 25.17 16.89
N ASN A 571 1.76 24.54 15.94
CA ASN A 571 2.86 25.18 15.22
C ASN A 571 2.41 26.29 14.27
N ASN A 572 1.15 26.27 13.80
CA ASN A 572 0.61 27.22 12.82
C ASN A 572 -0.49 28.12 13.42
N ASN A 573 -0.72 28.10 14.72
CA ASN A 573 -1.77 28.87 15.40
C ASN A 573 -3.15 28.66 14.75
N TYR A 574 -3.57 27.40 14.60
CA TYR A 574 -4.89 27.05 14.12
C TYR A 574 -5.88 27.01 15.27
N CYS A 575 -7.12 27.43 15.03
CA CYS A 575 -8.19 27.39 16.03
C CYS A 575 -9.05 26.13 15.89
N ARG A 576 -9.69 25.74 17.00
CA ARG A 576 -10.73 24.72 16.98
C ARG A 576 -11.98 25.28 16.32
N PRO A 577 -12.47 24.69 15.20
CA PRO A 577 -13.76 25.09 14.64
C PRO A 577 -14.91 24.56 15.49
N SER A 578 -16.03 25.24 15.49
CA SER A 578 -17.34 24.74 15.90
C SER A 578 -18.02 24.12 14.68
N VAL A 579 -18.42 22.84 14.75
CA VAL A 579 -19.06 22.15 13.63
C VAL A 579 -20.48 21.77 14.00
N ASP A 580 -21.45 22.11 13.13
CA ASP A 580 -22.86 21.85 13.36
C ASP A 580 -23.63 21.55 12.06
N ASP A 581 -24.92 21.26 12.17
CA ASP A 581 -25.83 21.02 11.03
C ASP A 581 -26.57 22.30 10.56
N SER A 582 -26.19 23.49 11.04
CA SER A 582 -26.89 24.74 10.76
C SER A 582 -26.82 25.19 9.31
N GLY A 583 -25.90 24.63 8.53
CA GLY A 583 -25.65 25.08 7.17
C GLY A 583 -24.98 26.48 7.06
N VAL A 584 -24.45 27.06 8.14
CA VAL A 584 -23.74 28.34 8.15
C VAL A 584 -22.25 28.09 8.02
N ILE A 585 -21.57 28.87 7.18
CA ILE A 585 -20.10 28.92 7.13
C ILE A 585 -19.71 30.34 7.55
N GLU A 586 -19.06 30.46 8.71
CA GLU A 586 -18.57 31.71 9.26
C GLU A 586 -17.12 31.54 9.66
N ILE A 587 -16.23 32.33 9.07
CA ILE A 587 -14.78 32.26 9.27
C ILE A 587 -14.28 33.66 9.51
N HIS A 588 -13.59 33.89 10.63
CA HIS A 588 -12.93 35.13 10.96
C HIS A 588 -11.43 35.01 10.85
N ASP A 589 -10.79 36.00 10.20
CA ASP A 589 -9.36 36.02 9.96
C ASP A 589 -8.84 34.69 9.34
N GLY A 590 -9.58 34.15 8.36
CA GLY A 590 -9.20 32.93 7.66
C GLY A 590 -7.92 33.09 6.83
N ARG A 591 -7.09 32.06 6.82
CA ARG A 591 -5.83 32.03 6.07
C ARG A 591 -5.79 30.78 5.17
N HIS A 592 -5.06 30.89 4.06
CA HIS A 592 -4.90 29.72 3.17
C HIS A 592 -3.78 28.80 3.71
N PRO A 593 -4.08 27.54 4.13
CA PRO A 593 -3.14 26.69 4.85
C PRO A 593 -1.85 26.40 4.10
N VAL A 594 -1.92 26.32 2.77
CA VAL A 594 -0.74 26.02 1.93
C VAL A 594 0.03 27.31 1.61
N VAL A 595 -0.68 28.35 1.18
CA VAL A 595 -0.05 29.60 0.74
C VAL A 595 0.71 30.26 1.89
N GLU A 596 0.14 30.32 3.10
CA GLU A 596 0.83 30.87 4.27
C GLU A 596 2.14 30.14 4.62
N ARG A 597 2.26 28.87 4.25
CA ARG A 597 3.48 28.04 4.46
C ARG A 597 4.51 28.20 3.34
N VAL A 598 4.08 28.57 2.15
CA VAL A 598 4.96 28.80 0.98
C VAL A 598 5.54 30.21 1.01
N LEU A 599 4.77 31.19 1.50
CA LEU A 599 5.23 32.58 1.71
C LEU A 599 6.32 32.59 2.78
N LYS A 600 7.56 32.98 2.39
CA LYS A 600 8.70 33.05 3.33
C LYS A 600 8.88 34.45 3.90
N ASP A 601 8.64 35.45 3.08
CA ASP A 601 9.02 36.85 3.36
C ASP A 601 7.81 37.83 3.42
N ALA A 602 6.59 37.31 3.27
CA ALA A 602 5.37 38.10 3.33
C ALA A 602 4.33 37.44 4.24
N LEU A 603 3.63 38.24 5.03
CA LEU A 603 2.50 37.75 5.82
C LEU A 603 1.29 37.54 4.90
N PHE A 604 0.58 36.42 5.10
CA PHE A 604 -0.70 36.22 4.47
C PHE A 604 -1.73 37.17 5.06
N VAL A 605 -2.47 37.89 4.22
CA VAL A 605 -3.54 38.76 4.67
C VAL A 605 -4.80 37.94 4.96
N PRO A 606 -5.26 37.90 6.22
CA PRO A 606 -6.45 37.14 6.58
C PRO A 606 -7.73 37.69 5.93
N ASN A 607 -8.74 36.84 5.77
CA ASN A 607 -10.02 37.23 5.20
C ASN A 607 -11.18 36.65 6.01
N ASP A 608 -12.25 37.45 6.16
CA ASP A 608 -13.50 36.99 6.73
C ASP A 608 -14.41 36.37 5.67
N THR A 609 -15.22 35.41 6.08
CA THR A 609 -16.22 34.76 5.23
C THR A 609 -17.48 34.54 6.01
N TYR A 610 -18.61 34.92 5.45
CA TYR A 610 -19.94 34.58 5.98
C TYR A 610 -20.84 34.06 4.86
N MET A 611 -21.42 32.89 5.05
CA MET A 611 -22.41 32.29 4.16
C MET A 611 -23.57 31.76 5.01
N GLY A 612 -24.73 32.39 4.89
CA GLY A 612 -25.91 32.08 5.70
C GLY A 612 -26.73 30.91 5.19
N GLU A 613 -27.76 30.54 5.94
CA GLU A 613 -28.69 29.47 5.58
C GLU A 613 -29.82 29.95 4.65
N ARG A 614 -30.30 31.18 4.85
CA ARG A 614 -31.43 31.76 4.08
C ARG A 614 -31.03 32.90 3.18
N GLU A 615 -30.29 33.82 3.71
CA GLU A 615 -29.71 34.97 3.04
C GLU A 615 -28.19 34.78 2.95
N ASP A 616 -27.52 35.50 2.09
CA ASP A 616 -26.07 35.46 1.89
C ASP A 616 -25.52 34.05 1.49
N ARG A 617 -26.29 33.30 0.70
CA ARG A 617 -25.87 31.97 0.21
C ARG A 617 -24.84 32.07 -0.92
N ALA A 618 -24.86 33.17 -1.69
CA ALA A 618 -23.97 33.37 -2.81
C ALA A 618 -23.14 34.65 -2.60
N ALA A 619 -21.83 34.52 -2.72
CA ALA A 619 -20.91 35.67 -2.66
C ALA A 619 -20.29 35.89 -4.05
N ILE A 620 -20.49 37.06 -4.61
CA ILE A 620 -19.86 37.50 -5.87
C ILE A 620 -18.54 38.15 -5.56
N ILE A 621 -17.46 37.59 -6.10
CA ILE A 621 -16.09 38.03 -5.84
C ILE A 621 -15.55 38.69 -7.13
N THR A 622 -15.27 39.98 -7.07
CA THR A 622 -14.73 40.72 -8.21
C THR A 622 -13.32 41.28 -7.89
N GLY A 623 -12.61 41.62 -8.92
CA GLY A 623 -11.27 42.23 -8.80
C GLY A 623 -10.35 41.81 -9.96
N PRO A 624 -9.17 42.44 -10.07
CA PRO A 624 -8.24 42.14 -11.15
C PRO A 624 -7.67 40.71 -11.03
N ASN A 625 -7.10 40.23 -12.12
CA ASN A 625 -6.35 38.97 -12.10
C ASN A 625 -5.15 39.12 -11.14
N MET A 626 -4.78 38.02 -10.47
CA MET A 626 -3.73 37.93 -9.45
C MET A 626 -4.05 38.66 -8.12
N ALA A 627 -5.27 39.20 -7.93
CA ALA A 627 -5.69 39.82 -6.66
C ALA A 627 -6.01 38.81 -5.55
N GLY A 628 -5.89 37.50 -5.82
CA GLY A 628 -6.12 36.45 -4.82
C GLY A 628 -7.54 35.88 -4.76
N LYS A 629 -8.43 36.20 -5.74
CA LYS A 629 -9.82 35.68 -5.78
C LYS A 629 -9.89 34.17 -5.64
N SER A 630 -9.21 33.44 -6.53
CA SER A 630 -9.20 31.95 -6.53
C SER A 630 -8.53 31.40 -5.27
N THR A 631 -7.52 32.08 -4.71
CA THR A 631 -6.86 31.72 -3.45
C THR A 631 -7.84 31.83 -2.28
N TYR A 632 -8.63 32.89 -2.22
CA TYR A 632 -9.65 33.11 -1.20
C TYR A 632 -10.73 32.00 -1.27
N MET A 633 -11.26 31.70 -2.46
CA MET A 633 -12.27 30.67 -2.62
C MET A 633 -11.75 29.27 -2.21
N ARG A 634 -10.52 28.93 -2.62
CA ARG A 634 -9.86 27.69 -2.21
C ARG A 634 -9.66 27.64 -0.69
N GLN A 635 -9.29 28.76 -0.07
CA GLN A 635 -9.15 28.88 1.39
C GLN A 635 -10.42 28.48 2.11
N VAL A 636 -11.58 28.97 1.69
CA VAL A 636 -12.88 28.63 2.30
C VAL A 636 -13.18 27.15 2.18
N ALA A 637 -12.96 26.56 0.99
CA ALA A 637 -13.16 25.14 0.79
C ALA A 637 -12.21 24.28 1.63
N LEU A 638 -10.94 24.67 1.71
CA LEU A 638 -9.94 23.92 2.49
C LEU A 638 -10.22 24.01 3.99
N ILE A 639 -10.64 25.16 4.52
CA ILE A 639 -11.04 25.35 5.91
C ILE A 639 -12.26 24.46 6.22
N THR A 640 -13.27 24.46 5.35
CA THR A 640 -14.46 23.62 5.50
C THR A 640 -14.10 22.12 5.50
N LEU A 641 -13.24 21.69 4.57
CA LEU A 641 -12.76 20.31 4.50
C LEU A 641 -11.94 19.94 5.74
N MET A 642 -11.02 20.81 6.20
CA MET A 642 -10.22 20.58 7.40
C MET A 642 -11.11 20.43 8.64
N ALA A 643 -12.16 21.24 8.79
CA ALA A 643 -13.12 21.09 9.88
C ALA A 643 -13.79 19.70 9.84
N GLN A 644 -14.22 19.24 8.65
CA GLN A 644 -14.92 17.96 8.49
C GLN A 644 -14.03 16.71 8.58
N ILE A 645 -12.71 16.85 8.48
CA ILE A 645 -11.82 15.73 8.86
C ILE A 645 -11.52 15.68 10.36
N GLY A 646 -11.97 16.67 11.14
CA GLY A 646 -11.69 16.79 12.57
C GLY A 646 -10.37 17.51 12.87
N SER A 647 -9.87 18.35 11.97
CA SER A 647 -8.68 19.19 12.16
C SER A 647 -9.03 20.56 12.67
N PHE A 648 -8.13 21.19 13.42
CA PHE A 648 -8.14 22.64 13.63
C PHE A 648 -7.85 23.36 12.33
N VAL A 649 -8.32 24.60 12.22
CA VAL A 649 -8.34 25.37 10.97
C VAL A 649 -7.54 26.67 11.06
N PRO A 650 -6.95 27.15 9.96
CA PRO A 650 -6.17 28.38 9.91
C PRO A 650 -7.09 29.61 9.94
N ALA A 651 -7.64 29.91 11.09
CA ALA A 651 -8.50 31.06 11.33
C ALA A 651 -8.36 31.53 12.79
N LYS A 652 -8.90 32.72 13.09
CA LYS A 652 -9.06 33.19 14.48
C LYS A 652 -10.24 32.49 15.16
N SER A 653 -11.34 32.34 14.44
CA SER A 653 -12.50 31.52 14.81
C SER A 653 -13.21 31.04 13.57
N ALA A 654 -13.87 29.86 13.68
CA ALA A 654 -14.65 29.34 12.59
C ALA A 654 -15.86 28.55 13.12
N ARG A 655 -17.00 28.77 12.47
CA ARG A 655 -18.21 27.96 12.61
C ARG A 655 -18.56 27.38 11.26
N ILE A 656 -18.58 26.05 11.18
CA ILE A 656 -18.72 25.34 9.91
C ILE A 656 -19.93 24.41 9.98
N GLY A 657 -21.00 24.81 9.27
CA GLY A 657 -22.12 23.90 8.98
C GLY A 657 -21.67 22.82 8.00
N VAL A 658 -21.94 21.57 8.34
CA VAL A 658 -21.52 20.41 7.55
C VAL A 658 -22.05 20.51 6.10
N VAL A 659 -21.15 20.36 5.15
CA VAL A 659 -21.46 20.29 3.71
C VAL A 659 -21.37 18.83 3.24
N ASP A 660 -22.21 18.46 2.28
CA ASP A 660 -22.26 17.12 1.71
C ASP A 660 -21.31 16.92 0.54
N ARG A 661 -21.01 18.01 -0.22
CA ARG A 661 -20.12 18.02 -1.36
C ARG A 661 -19.40 19.34 -1.49
N ILE A 662 -18.20 19.33 -2.05
CA ILE A 662 -17.48 20.54 -2.50
C ILE A 662 -17.24 20.38 -3.99
N PHE A 663 -17.80 21.27 -4.78
CA PHE A 663 -17.57 21.35 -6.21
C PHE A 663 -16.63 22.52 -6.54
N THR A 664 -15.74 22.31 -7.49
CA THR A 664 -14.81 23.34 -7.92
C THR A 664 -14.74 23.41 -9.43
N ARG A 665 -15.00 24.58 -9.97
CA ARG A 665 -14.69 24.93 -11.35
C ARG A 665 -13.69 26.10 -11.30
N ILE A 666 -12.40 25.80 -11.44
CA ILE A 666 -11.30 26.77 -11.31
C ILE A 666 -10.37 26.63 -12.52
N GLY A 667 -10.34 27.68 -13.36
CA GLY A 667 -9.45 27.78 -14.54
C GLY A 667 -9.78 26.78 -15.67
N ALA A 668 -9.37 27.10 -16.89
CA ALA A 668 -9.42 26.17 -18.00
C ALA A 668 -8.21 25.22 -17.91
N SER A 669 -8.45 23.90 -17.79
CA SER A 669 -7.47 22.94 -18.27
C SER A 669 -7.73 22.78 -19.76
N ASP A 670 -6.82 23.26 -20.61
CA ASP A 670 -6.86 22.97 -22.04
C ASP A 670 -6.73 21.46 -22.22
N ASP A 671 -7.83 20.79 -22.48
CA ASP A 671 -7.81 19.37 -22.95
C ASP A 671 -7.67 19.36 -24.47
N LEU A 672 -6.47 19.71 -24.93
CA LEU A 672 -6.11 19.68 -26.34
C LEU A 672 -6.17 18.28 -26.94
N ALA A 673 -6.10 17.24 -26.10
CA ALA A 673 -6.11 15.85 -26.53
C ALA A 673 -7.52 15.34 -26.87
N GLY A 674 -8.56 15.85 -26.21
CA GLY A 674 -9.95 15.43 -26.44
C GLY A 674 -10.64 16.13 -27.61
N GLY A 675 -10.00 17.10 -28.27
CA GLY A 675 -10.56 17.83 -29.43
C GLY A 675 -11.81 18.67 -29.14
N GLN A 676 -12.20 18.82 -27.88
CA GLN A 676 -13.31 19.64 -27.41
C GLN A 676 -12.86 21.10 -27.20
N SER A 677 -13.74 22.05 -27.53
CA SER A 677 -13.45 23.44 -27.22
C SER A 677 -13.46 23.66 -25.71
N THR A 678 -12.57 24.53 -25.20
CA THR A 678 -12.53 24.92 -23.78
C THR A 678 -13.89 25.36 -23.24
N PHE A 679 -14.72 25.98 -24.09
CA PHE A 679 -16.09 26.36 -23.75
C PHE A 679 -17.01 25.16 -23.54
N MET A 680 -16.94 24.14 -24.40
CA MET A 680 -17.74 22.90 -24.22
C MET A 680 -17.37 22.17 -22.94
N VAL A 681 -16.08 22.01 -22.66
CA VAL A 681 -15.60 21.40 -21.41
C VAL A 681 -16.13 22.17 -20.21
N GLU A 682 -16.03 23.50 -20.24
CA GLU A 682 -16.55 24.36 -19.17
C GLU A 682 -18.06 24.16 -18.97
N MET A 683 -18.84 24.14 -20.05
CA MET A 683 -20.30 24.00 -19.94
C MET A 683 -20.71 22.61 -19.48
N THR A 684 -19.99 21.56 -19.86
CA THR A 684 -20.23 20.20 -19.38
C THR A 684 -19.96 20.13 -17.86
N GLU A 685 -18.81 20.61 -17.39
CA GLU A 685 -18.49 20.63 -15.96
C GLU A 685 -19.51 21.44 -15.14
N VAL A 686 -19.93 22.61 -15.64
CA VAL A 686 -20.96 23.43 -14.98
C VAL A 686 -22.31 22.70 -14.95
N SER A 687 -22.69 22.05 -16.06
CA SER A 687 -23.93 21.26 -16.14
C SER A 687 -23.93 20.12 -15.12
N GLU A 688 -22.85 19.37 -15.02
CA GLU A 688 -22.67 18.30 -14.03
C GLU A 688 -22.81 18.84 -12.60
N ILE A 689 -22.14 19.94 -12.27
CA ILE A 689 -22.24 20.59 -10.96
C ILE A 689 -23.70 20.95 -10.64
N LEU A 690 -24.43 21.60 -11.59
CA LEU A 690 -25.80 22.04 -11.37
C LEU A 690 -26.79 20.88 -11.19
N HIS A 691 -26.52 19.72 -11.81
CA HIS A 691 -27.35 18.52 -11.66
C HIS A 691 -27.10 17.81 -10.33
N GLN A 692 -25.88 17.82 -9.83
CA GLN A 692 -25.47 17.03 -8.68
C GLN A 692 -25.48 17.80 -7.36
N ALA A 693 -25.37 19.12 -7.42
CA ALA A 693 -25.31 19.94 -6.22
C ALA A 693 -26.65 19.92 -5.47
N THR A 694 -26.55 19.97 -4.16
CA THR A 694 -27.67 20.06 -3.22
C THR A 694 -27.65 21.41 -2.49
N PRO A 695 -28.70 21.77 -1.77
CA PRO A 695 -28.71 22.96 -0.91
C PRO A 695 -27.61 22.94 0.18
N ARG A 696 -27.04 21.76 0.48
CA ARG A 696 -25.94 21.61 1.45
C ARG A 696 -24.55 21.62 0.82
N SER A 697 -24.46 21.72 -0.50
CA SER A 697 -23.18 21.73 -1.22
C SER A 697 -22.48 23.10 -1.15
N LEU A 698 -21.16 23.10 -1.23
CA LEU A 698 -20.32 24.29 -1.40
C LEU A 698 -19.79 24.34 -2.82
N LEU A 699 -20.17 25.36 -3.57
CA LEU A 699 -19.76 25.56 -4.96
C LEU A 699 -18.69 26.64 -5.06
N ILE A 700 -17.62 26.36 -5.78
CA ILE A 700 -16.55 27.29 -6.11
C ILE A 700 -16.46 27.42 -7.61
N LEU A 701 -17.00 28.53 -8.11
CA LEU A 701 -17.13 28.82 -9.53
C LEU A 701 -16.27 30.01 -9.91
N ASP A 702 -15.21 29.76 -10.68
CA ASP A 702 -14.22 30.77 -11.04
C ASP A 702 -14.28 31.08 -12.54
N GLU A 703 -14.57 32.33 -12.87
CA GLU A 703 -14.56 32.90 -14.23
C GLU A 703 -15.46 32.15 -15.24
N ILE A 704 -16.68 31.80 -14.86
CA ILE A 704 -17.66 31.15 -15.74
C ILE A 704 -18.02 32.07 -16.93
N GLY A 705 -18.10 31.47 -18.14
CA GLY A 705 -18.46 32.16 -19.37
C GLY A 705 -17.29 32.85 -20.09
N ARG A 706 -16.04 32.56 -19.69
CA ARG A 706 -14.86 33.19 -20.31
C ARG A 706 -14.51 32.66 -21.70
N GLY A 707 -14.96 31.43 -22.03
CA GLY A 707 -14.64 30.74 -23.28
C GLY A 707 -15.47 31.18 -24.51
N THR A 708 -16.34 32.20 -24.39
CA THR A 708 -17.25 32.67 -25.47
C THR A 708 -17.28 34.18 -25.58
N SER A 709 -18.19 34.72 -26.39
CA SER A 709 -18.37 36.18 -26.54
C SER A 709 -18.76 36.80 -25.19
N THR A 710 -18.40 38.07 -25.01
CA THR A 710 -18.61 38.77 -23.73
C THR A 710 -20.07 38.78 -23.28
N PHE A 711 -21.00 39.04 -24.20
CA PHE A 711 -22.44 39.07 -23.91
C PHE A 711 -23.04 37.70 -23.62
N ASP A 712 -22.65 36.70 -24.39
CA ASP A 712 -23.09 35.31 -24.14
C ASP A 712 -22.52 34.77 -22.84
N GLY A 713 -21.21 34.98 -22.59
CA GLY A 713 -20.56 34.58 -21.38
C GLY A 713 -21.18 35.23 -20.13
N MET A 714 -21.49 36.51 -20.20
CA MET A 714 -22.17 37.23 -19.12
C MET A 714 -23.56 36.71 -18.87
N SER A 715 -24.32 36.36 -19.93
CA SER A 715 -25.67 35.83 -19.82
C SER A 715 -25.69 34.45 -19.20
N ILE A 716 -24.74 33.59 -19.55
CA ILE A 716 -24.55 32.27 -18.97
C ILE A 716 -24.14 32.38 -17.49
N ALA A 717 -23.12 33.21 -17.20
CA ALA A 717 -22.66 33.44 -15.83
C ALA A 717 -23.79 33.92 -14.91
N ARG A 718 -24.63 34.82 -15.41
CA ARG A 718 -25.82 35.30 -14.72
C ARG A 718 -26.83 34.19 -14.45
N ALA A 719 -27.19 33.42 -15.47
CA ALA A 719 -28.15 32.32 -15.36
C ALA A 719 -27.68 31.24 -14.36
N VAL A 720 -26.40 30.89 -14.39
CA VAL A 720 -25.78 29.94 -13.44
C VAL A 720 -25.84 30.50 -12.00
N LEU A 721 -25.45 31.75 -11.81
CA LEU A 721 -25.48 32.37 -10.48
C LEU A 721 -26.91 32.48 -9.91
N GLU A 722 -27.89 32.92 -10.72
CA GLU A 722 -29.31 32.96 -10.35
C GLU A 722 -29.85 31.58 -10.00
N PHE A 723 -29.47 30.54 -10.75
CA PHE A 723 -29.86 29.16 -10.46
C PHE A 723 -29.27 28.67 -9.13
N CYS A 724 -27.98 28.91 -8.88
CA CYS A 724 -27.30 28.48 -7.66
C CYS A 724 -27.84 29.20 -6.41
N ALA A 725 -28.13 30.49 -6.53
CA ALA A 725 -28.55 31.33 -5.42
C ALA A 725 -30.04 31.18 -5.04
N ASP A 726 -30.91 30.80 -6.01
CA ASP A 726 -32.35 30.68 -5.78
C ASP A 726 -32.69 29.43 -4.92
N PRO A 727 -33.22 29.61 -3.69
CA PRO A 727 -33.60 28.49 -2.83
C PRO A 727 -34.70 27.56 -3.42
N LYS A 728 -35.46 28.04 -4.43
CA LYS A 728 -36.47 27.22 -5.09
C LYS A 728 -35.90 26.33 -6.18
N ARG A 729 -34.70 26.63 -6.64
CA ARG A 729 -33.98 25.85 -7.67
C ARG A 729 -32.90 25.00 -7.04
N LEU A 730 -31.80 25.59 -6.62
CA LEU A 730 -30.69 24.88 -5.98
C LEU A 730 -30.46 25.37 -4.53
N GLY A 731 -30.23 26.68 -4.32
CA GLY A 731 -29.99 27.26 -3.01
C GLY A 731 -28.69 26.78 -2.35
N ALA A 732 -27.69 26.41 -3.13
CA ALA A 732 -26.38 25.98 -2.63
C ALA A 732 -25.50 27.17 -2.22
N LYS A 733 -24.55 26.93 -1.29
CA LYS A 733 -23.54 27.92 -0.94
C LYS A 733 -22.57 28.07 -2.10
N THR A 734 -22.50 29.30 -2.62
CA THR A 734 -21.75 29.56 -3.86
C THR A 734 -20.77 30.71 -3.70
N LEU A 735 -19.50 30.44 -3.92
CA LEU A 735 -18.46 31.47 -4.13
C LEU A 735 -18.25 31.63 -5.63
N PHE A 736 -18.59 32.80 -6.18
CA PHE A 736 -18.61 33.06 -7.60
C PHE A 736 -17.63 34.20 -7.96
N ALA A 737 -16.48 33.83 -8.52
CA ALA A 737 -15.52 34.83 -8.99
C ALA A 737 -15.81 35.22 -10.45
N THR A 738 -15.84 36.50 -10.74
CA THR A 738 -16.16 37.02 -12.09
C THR A 738 -15.50 38.36 -12.39
N HIS A 739 -15.32 38.64 -13.68
CA HIS A 739 -14.95 39.96 -14.19
C HIS A 739 -16.17 40.77 -14.62
N TYR A 740 -17.35 40.19 -14.64
CA TYR A 740 -18.60 40.88 -15.04
C TYR A 740 -19.18 41.64 -13.87
N LEU A 741 -18.75 42.92 -13.73
CA LEU A 741 -19.19 43.80 -12.62
C LEU A 741 -20.71 44.02 -12.57
N SER A 742 -21.40 43.95 -13.71
CA SER A 742 -22.87 44.08 -13.78
C SER A 742 -23.63 42.97 -13.01
N LEU A 743 -22.98 41.83 -12.68
CA LEU A 743 -23.60 40.76 -11.88
C LEU A 743 -23.78 41.16 -10.41
N ILE A 744 -23.10 42.18 -9.88
CA ILE A 744 -23.22 42.67 -8.51
C ILE A 744 -24.69 43.06 -8.24
N HIS A 745 -25.38 43.62 -9.22
CA HIS A 745 -26.77 44.10 -9.07
C HIS A 745 -27.81 42.95 -8.92
N ILE A 746 -27.42 41.67 -9.07
CA ILE A 746 -28.30 40.54 -8.83
C ILE A 746 -28.50 40.28 -7.34
N SER A 747 -27.50 40.56 -6.52
CA SER A 747 -27.52 40.32 -5.08
C SER A 747 -28.04 41.48 -4.26
N GLU A 748 -28.14 42.68 -4.84
CA GLU A 748 -28.74 43.83 -4.17
C GLU A 748 -30.28 43.74 -4.29
N PRO A 749 -31.04 43.68 -3.18
CA PRO A 749 -32.48 43.86 -3.25
C PRO A 749 -32.76 45.26 -3.81
N THR A 750 -33.43 45.30 -4.97
CA THR A 750 -33.92 46.53 -5.55
C THR A 750 -34.86 47.21 -4.54
N ARG A 751 -34.31 48.06 -3.70
CA ARG A 751 -35.11 49.03 -2.96
C ARG A 751 -35.58 50.09 -3.99
N LEU A 752 -36.80 49.88 -4.48
CA LEU A 752 -37.56 50.96 -5.13
C LEU A 752 -38.02 51.94 -4.08
#